data_b9fbbc888223708d7b7c3a62fe936c11
#
_entry.id   b9fbbc888223708d7b7c3a62fe936c11
#
_cell.length_a   1.000
_cell.length_b   1.000
_cell.length_c   1.000
_cell.angle_alpha   90.00
_cell.angle_beta   90.00
_cell.angle_gamma   90.00
#
_symmetry.space_group_name_H-M   'P 1'
#
loop_
_entity.id
_entity.type
_entity.pdbx_description
1 polymer ?
#
loop_
_entity_poly.entity_id
_entity_poly.type
_entity_poly.pdbx_seq_one_letter_code
_entity_poly.pdbx_strand_id
1 'polypeptide(L)'
;MGKLFLLDAYAIIFRSYYAFLKRPTINSKGLNTSPVLGFCNTLKEILDKESPDYLGVAFDKGKTFRHEAFPPYKAQRQETPEDIKLSVPIIQDVLRAMDIPILIAEGFEADDVIGTLATQAGQAGVETYMLTPDKDYGQLIRKNVFMFRPRHGGGYDKIGEHDIEEKYGIPDADSVIDLLALMGDSADNYPGCPGVGEKTAAKLINQFGSIDNLLAHTDEIKGKLREKVENAKEDIKMSKFLATIRTDVPIQLDLDKLKVSEPDANKLREIFSNLEFKRFTERFLGKQEVKVPQQPDLFSNGVIARNNANTQPVNSATPRQGNDESAIVSAQLSSINTVEHDYQLISTKEEARLLCGKLMESPFISLDTETNSTNAIDAELVGLSFSVKEHEAYYVAIPAVRNEAQEMVDIFKPLYENANSLKIGQNIKYDYEVLRNYGVDIQGKMFDTMLAHYVWQPELRHNMDYMAETLLGYQTVRIEELIGPKGKNQKNMRDLKPEEVYEYAAEDADITLQLRNVLEKKLDEVNARRLFEDIEMPLVKVLADMEINGVRLDTEQLKETQKVFTERMNQYERHAFEEAGQEFNISSPRQVGEILFGKMQLVDKPKKTKTGQYVTSEEVLQQLSGKAPIVDDILNYRGMKKLLGTYVEALPKLIDKKDQHIHTSFNQAITATGRLSSSDPNLQNIPVRDDDGKEIRKCFIADEGCKWFSADYSQIELRIMAHLSGDENMIEAFREGFDIHRATASKIWKEPMQDVSDAQRKKAKQANFGIIYGITAFGLAQRMDISNKEARQLIDDYFHTFPKVHQYMEQAKDSTREKGYAETMFGRRRYLPDIKSGNNTVRGFAERNAINAPIQGSEADIIKIAMIRIWRRFKEEHLRSKMILQVHDELNFSVYPDEKERVQEIVKHEMENAANLSVPLTADSGWGDNWLEAH
;
A
#
# COMPACT_ATOMS: atom_id res chain seq x y z
N MET A 1 12.22 39.71 22.13
CA MET A 1 10.78 39.53 21.95
C MET A 1 10.56 38.11 21.52
N GLY A 2 9.61 37.35 22.13
CA GLY A 2 9.42 35.91 21.84
C GLY A 2 8.66 35.68 20.54
N LYS A 3 8.83 34.52 19.98
CA LYS A 3 8.12 34.03 18.78
C LYS A 3 6.92 33.20 19.19
N LEU A 4 5.72 33.53 18.71
CA LEU A 4 4.49 32.76 18.88
C LEU A 4 4.11 32.07 17.57
N PHE A 5 3.86 30.77 17.61
CA PHE A 5 3.27 30.02 16.52
C PHE A 5 1.84 29.58 16.86
N LEU A 6 0.89 29.90 15.99
CA LEU A 6 -0.50 29.48 16.06
C LEU A 6 -0.79 28.59 14.85
N LEU A 7 -1.17 27.32 15.12
CA LEU A 7 -1.34 26.31 14.11
C LEU A 7 -2.82 26.00 13.89
N ASP A 8 -3.24 25.98 12.64
CA ASP A 8 -4.54 25.46 12.22
C ASP A 8 -4.45 23.93 12.12
N ALA A 9 -5.11 23.23 13.07
CA ALA A 9 -5.02 21.79 13.18
C ALA A 9 -5.58 21.08 11.94
N TYR A 10 -6.81 21.42 11.52
CA TYR A 10 -7.45 20.75 10.42
C TYR A 10 -6.74 20.99 9.09
N ALA A 11 -6.23 22.18 8.84
CA ALA A 11 -5.44 22.47 7.65
C ALA A 11 -4.18 21.57 7.55
N ILE A 12 -3.51 21.31 8.67
CA ILE A 12 -2.33 20.42 8.73
C ILE A 12 -2.75 18.95 8.60
N ILE A 13 -3.82 18.53 9.28
CA ILE A 13 -4.33 17.15 9.28
C ILE A 13 -4.78 16.75 7.87
N PHE A 14 -5.62 17.57 7.22
CA PHE A 14 -6.06 17.32 5.86
C PHE A 14 -4.90 17.28 4.87
N ARG A 15 -3.96 18.23 4.98
CA ARG A 15 -2.76 18.25 4.15
C ARG A 15 -1.96 16.96 4.32
N SER A 16 -1.81 16.47 5.53
CA SER A 16 -1.09 15.23 5.83
C SER A 16 -1.82 14.02 5.27
N TYR A 17 -3.12 13.92 5.47
CA TYR A 17 -3.96 12.87 4.92
C TYR A 17 -3.82 12.76 3.40
N TYR A 18 -4.00 13.87 2.67
CA TYR A 18 -3.89 13.87 1.22
C TYR A 18 -2.47 13.66 0.69
N ALA A 19 -1.44 14.04 1.44
CA ALA A 19 -0.05 13.79 1.06
C ALA A 19 0.30 12.30 1.02
N PHE A 20 -0.30 11.51 1.91
CA PHE A 20 -0.08 10.07 2.01
C PHE A 20 -1.16 9.22 1.33
N LEU A 21 -2.16 9.82 0.68
CA LEU A 21 -3.32 9.13 0.14
C LEU A 21 -2.98 7.97 -0.80
N LYS A 22 -1.90 8.09 -1.58
CA LYS A 22 -1.45 7.04 -2.50
C LYS A 22 -0.68 5.89 -1.81
N ARG A 23 -0.15 6.13 -0.62
CA ARG A 23 0.60 5.17 0.18
C ARG A 23 0.37 5.50 1.66
N PRO A 24 -0.80 5.21 2.20
CA PRO A 24 -1.09 5.46 3.59
C PRO A 24 -0.18 4.62 4.49
N THR A 25 0.19 5.18 5.62
CA THR A 25 0.86 4.43 6.69
C THR A 25 -0.25 3.87 7.57
N ILE A 26 -0.47 2.57 7.46
CA ILE A 26 -1.47 1.86 8.26
C ILE A 26 -0.71 1.08 9.34
N ASN A 27 -1.11 1.22 10.59
CA ASN A 27 -0.51 0.45 11.68
C ASN A 27 -1.10 -0.99 11.73
N SER A 28 -0.56 -1.85 12.59
CA SER A 28 -1.01 -3.23 12.74
C SER A 28 -2.50 -3.37 13.09
N LYS A 29 -3.09 -2.34 13.70
CA LYS A 29 -4.52 -2.28 14.08
C LYS A 29 -5.44 -1.80 12.94
N GLY A 30 -4.94 -1.64 11.72
CA GLY A 30 -5.72 -1.16 10.58
C GLY A 30 -5.98 0.35 10.57
N LEU A 31 -5.46 1.10 11.56
CA LEU A 31 -5.63 2.54 11.62
C LEU A 31 -4.70 3.23 10.62
N ASN A 32 -5.25 4.09 9.79
CA ASN A 32 -4.43 4.97 8.96
C ASN A 32 -3.78 6.05 9.83
N THR A 33 -2.51 5.86 10.13
CA THR A 33 -1.72 6.75 10.99
C THR A 33 -1.06 7.91 10.22
N SER A 34 -1.26 7.98 8.90
CA SER A 34 -0.65 9.01 8.06
C SER A 34 -1.00 10.44 8.48
N PRO A 35 -2.28 10.77 8.85
CA PRO A 35 -2.60 12.12 9.31
C PRO A 35 -1.86 12.48 10.59
N VAL A 36 -1.76 11.54 11.55
CA VAL A 36 -1.05 11.74 12.81
C VAL A 36 0.45 11.90 12.57
N LEU A 37 1.04 11.02 11.75
CA LEU A 37 2.47 11.07 11.41
C LEU A 37 2.83 12.37 10.71
N GLY A 38 2.01 12.81 9.76
CA GLY A 38 2.24 14.05 9.03
C GLY A 38 2.10 15.29 9.92
N PHE A 39 1.11 15.29 10.82
CA PHE A 39 0.94 16.34 11.81
C PHE A 39 2.15 16.42 12.76
N CYS A 40 2.55 15.28 13.34
CA CYS A 40 3.71 15.22 14.24
C CYS A 40 5.02 15.60 13.55
N ASN A 41 5.20 15.25 12.25
CA ASN A 41 6.36 15.71 11.48
C ASN A 41 6.37 17.22 11.29
N THR A 42 5.21 17.84 11.00
CA THR A 42 5.07 19.29 10.87
C THR A 42 5.39 19.98 12.20
N LEU A 43 4.81 19.47 13.29
CA LEU A 43 5.04 20.01 14.64
C LEU A 43 6.52 19.95 15.02
N LYS A 44 7.18 18.79 14.79
CA LYS A 44 8.62 18.65 15.04
C LYS A 44 9.44 19.60 14.17
N GLU A 45 9.09 19.76 12.91
CA GLU A 45 9.81 20.69 12.02
C GLU A 45 9.75 22.14 12.52
N ILE A 46 8.60 22.58 13.02
CA ILE A 46 8.43 23.91 13.63
C ILE A 46 9.28 24.05 14.90
N LEU A 47 9.23 23.06 15.79
CA LEU A 47 10.01 23.08 17.02
C LEU A 47 11.52 23.09 16.76
N ASP A 48 12.01 22.28 15.83
CA ASP A 48 13.44 22.14 15.54
C ASP A 48 14.02 23.34 14.77
N LYS A 49 13.27 23.86 13.77
CA LYS A 49 13.80 24.86 12.84
C LYS A 49 13.49 26.29 13.24
N GLU A 50 12.29 26.51 13.78
CA GLU A 50 11.84 27.86 14.11
C GLU A 50 12.05 28.20 15.58
N SER A 51 12.19 27.17 16.44
CA SER A 51 12.42 27.31 17.89
C SER A 51 11.49 28.34 18.53
N PRO A 52 10.15 28.10 18.48
CA PRO A 52 9.17 29.04 19.03
C PRO A 52 9.28 29.10 20.55
N ASP A 53 9.12 30.34 21.12
CA ASP A 53 8.97 30.52 22.56
C ASP A 53 7.58 30.12 23.05
N TYR A 54 6.56 30.32 22.17
CA TYR A 54 5.15 30.07 22.45
C TYR A 54 4.49 29.31 21.30
N LEU A 55 3.61 28.37 21.62
CA LEU A 55 2.94 27.53 20.62
C LEU A 55 1.51 27.21 21.06
N GLY A 56 0.56 27.30 20.13
CA GLY A 56 -0.82 26.89 20.35
C GLY A 56 -1.41 26.27 19.07
N VAL A 57 -2.33 25.31 19.23
CA VAL A 57 -2.98 24.62 18.11
C VAL A 57 -4.49 24.78 18.21
N ALA A 58 -5.10 25.40 17.20
CA ALA A 58 -6.53 25.66 17.14
C ALA A 58 -7.28 24.55 16.40
N PHE A 59 -8.45 24.17 16.94
CA PHE A 59 -9.36 23.19 16.38
C PHE A 59 -10.76 23.76 16.21
N ASP A 60 -11.44 23.43 15.11
CA ASP A 60 -12.85 23.69 14.92
C ASP A 60 -13.70 22.81 15.85
N LYS A 61 -14.83 23.35 16.34
CA LYS A 61 -15.77 22.62 17.15
C LYS A 61 -17.23 22.91 16.74
N GLY A 62 -17.79 22.01 15.96
CA GLY A 62 -19.22 22.04 15.65
C GLY A 62 -19.66 23.14 14.69
N LYS A 63 -20.96 23.51 14.79
CA LYS A 63 -21.54 24.60 13.98
C LYS A 63 -21.14 25.96 14.54
N THR A 64 -20.96 26.94 13.65
CA THR A 64 -20.51 28.28 13.97
C THR A 64 -21.54 29.33 13.60
N PHE A 65 -21.39 30.56 14.03
CA PHE A 65 -22.28 31.68 13.72
C PHE A 65 -22.48 31.92 12.22
N ARG A 66 -21.50 31.50 11.38
CA ARG A 66 -21.62 31.56 9.91
C ARG A 66 -22.63 30.58 9.36
N HIS A 67 -22.73 29.41 9.94
CA HIS A 67 -23.72 28.40 9.56
C HIS A 67 -25.15 28.80 9.96
N GLU A 68 -25.26 29.55 11.04
CA GLU A 68 -26.54 30.10 11.50
C GLU A 68 -27.00 31.26 10.61
N ALA A 69 -26.09 32.15 10.24
CA ALA A 69 -26.39 33.31 9.40
C ALA A 69 -26.63 32.93 7.92
N PHE A 70 -25.92 31.91 7.42
CA PHE A 70 -26.03 31.45 6.03
C PHE A 70 -25.97 29.93 5.97
N PRO A 71 -27.09 29.21 6.04
CA PRO A 71 -27.13 27.74 6.03
C PRO A 71 -26.42 27.05 4.86
N PRO A 72 -26.31 27.67 3.65
CA PRO A 72 -25.50 27.11 2.57
C PRO A 72 -23.98 27.17 2.77
N TYR A 73 -23.48 27.90 3.78
CA TYR A 73 -22.05 28.02 4.08
C TYR A 73 -21.44 26.64 4.33
N LYS A 74 -20.39 26.30 3.59
CA LYS A 74 -19.69 25.00 3.64
C LYS A 74 -20.60 23.78 3.42
N ALA A 75 -21.88 23.94 3.02
CA ALA A 75 -22.84 22.84 2.89
C ALA A 75 -22.47 21.81 1.81
N GLN A 76 -21.66 22.19 0.85
CA GLN A 76 -21.15 21.30 -0.20
C GLN A 76 -19.81 20.66 0.16
N ARG A 77 -19.21 20.99 1.31
CA ARG A 77 -18.05 20.29 1.83
C ARG A 77 -18.47 18.87 2.17
N GLN A 78 -17.65 17.92 1.74
CA GLN A 78 -17.89 16.52 2.04
C GLN A 78 -17.69 16.25 3.52
N GLU A 79 -18.33 15.19 3.98
CA GLU A 79 -18.11 14.69 5.33
C GLU A 79 -16.61 14.40 5.54
N THR A 80 -16.12 14.79 6.70
CA THR A 80 -14.72 14.54 7.07
C THR A 80 -14.43 13.04 7.00
N PRO A 81 -13.40 12.62 6.26
CA PRO A 81 -13.00 11.21 6.18
C PRO A 81 -12.85 10.57 7.57
N GLU A 82 -13.28 9.31 7.69
CA GLU A 82 -13.25 8.60 8.97
C GLU A 82 -11.85 8.53 9.57
N ASP A 83 -10.83 8.30 8.74
CA ASP A 83 -9.42 8.33 9.16
C ASP A 83 -9.02 9.64 9.84
N ILE A 84 -9.56 10.76 9.37
CA ILE A 84 -9.29 12.07 9.98
C ILE A 84 -10.04 12.18 11.32
N LYS A 85 -11.30 11.74 11.37
CA LYS A 85 -12.07 11.74 12.62
C LYS A 85 -11.37 10.91 13.70
N LEU A 86 -10.85 9.73 13.34
CA LEU A 86 -10.09 8.87 14.24
C LEU A 86 -8.72 9.46 14.64
N SER A 87 -8.10 10.23 13.76
CA SER A 87 -6.79 10.84 14.01
C SER A 87 -6.84 12.05 14.96
N VAL A 88 -7.95 12.81 14.96
CA VAL A 88 -8.07 14.03 15.77
C VAL A 88 -7.86 13.79 17.27
N PRO A 89 -8.54 12.83 17.94
CA PRO A 89 -8.32 12.59 19.36
C PRO A 89 -6.88 12.17 19.66
N ILE A 90 -6.27 11.37 18.80
CA ILE A 90 -4.87 10.94 18.96
C ILE A 90 -3.91 12.12 18.86
N ILE A 91 -4.12 13.02 17.91
CA ILE A 91 -3.33 14.26 17.78
C ILE A 91 -3.50 15.13 19.02
N GLN A 92 -4.71 15.23 19.57
CA GLN A 92 -4.96 15.97 20.80
C GLN A 92 -4.22 15.34 21.99
N ASP A 93 -4.14 14.01 22.08
CA ASP A 93 -3.38 13.32 23.12
C ASP A 93 -1.86 13.55 22.98
N VAL A 94 -1.35 13.59 21.75
CA VAL A 94 0.05 14.00 21.48
C VAL A 94 0.29 15.43 21.96
N LEU A 95 -0.60 16.37 21.65
CA LEU A 95 -0.48 17.77 22.07
C LEU A 95 -0.52 17.90 23.61
N ARG A 96 -1.40 17.17 24.29
CA ARG A 96 -1.46 17.11 25.77
C ARG A 96 -0.18 16.54 26.35
N ALA A 97 0.39 15.49 25.75
CA ALA A 97 1.66 14.91 26.19
C ALA A 97 2.85 15.83 25.93
N MET A 98 2.71 16.77 25.02
CA MET A 98 3.70 17.81 24.72
C MET A 98 3.48 19.10 25.51
N ASP A 99 2.45 19.16 26.35
CA ASP A 99 2.02 20.37 27.07
C ASP A 99 1.73 21.56 26.14
N ILE A 100 1.22 21.27 24.91
CA ILE A 100 0.85 22.27 23.92
C ILE A 100 -0.65 22.55 24.03
N PRO A 101 -1.07 23.81 24.29
CA PRO A 101 -2.46 24.15 24.43
C PRO A 101 -3.30 23.91 23.19
N ILE A 102 -4.44 23.25 23.39
CA ILE A 102 -5.49 23.07 22.41
C ILE A 102 -6.45 24.23 22.53
N LEU A 103 -6.55 25.03 21.47
CA LEU A 103 -7.32 26.25 21.44
C LEU A 103 -8.68 26.03 20.75
N ILE A 104 -9.75 26.18 21.49
CA ILE A 104 -11.12 25.97 21.00
C ILE A 104 -12.02 27.05 21.56
N ALA A 105 -12.89 27.63 20.72
CA ALA A 105 -13.97 28.52 21.15
C ALA A 105 -15.30 28.03 20.57
N GLU A 106 -16.30 27.82 21.39
CA GLU A 106 -17.61 27.32 20.97
C GLU A 106 -18.34 28.34 20.12
N GLY A 107 -18.89 27.93 18.97
CA GLY A 107 -19.58 28.82 18.03
C GLY A 107 -18.66 29.61 17.07
N PHE A 108 -17.35 29.42 17.16
CA PHE A 108 -16.33 30.04 16.30
C PHE A 108 -15.48 29.02 15.59
N GLU A 109 -14.86 29.37 14.47
CA GLU A 109 -13.92 28.53 13.73
C GLU A 109 -12.50 28.72 14.28
N ALA A 110 -11.61 27.78 13.96
CA ALA A 110 -10.18 27.87 14.32
C ALA A 110 -9.55 29.16 13.80
N ASP A 111 -9.99 29.64 12.64
CA ASP A 111 -9.54 30.87 12.01
C ASP A 111 -9.84 32.08 12.89
N ASP A 112 -11.04 32.14 13.49
CA ASP A 112 -11.45 33.23 14.38
C ASP A 112 -10.64 33.23 15.69
N VAL A 113 -10.35 32.02 16.22
CA VAL A 113 -9.52 31.84 17.42
C VAL A 113 -8.10 32.31 17.16
N ILE A 114 -7.50 31.86 16.05
CA ILE A 114 -6.15 32.25 15.64
C ILE A 114 -6.10 33.76 15.36
N GLY A 115 -7.08 34.28 14.62
CA GLY A 115 -7.17 35.70 14.28
C GLY A 115 -7.22 36.60 15.52
N THR A 116 -8.00 36.19 16.52
CA THR A 116 -8.11 36.91 17.78
C THR A 116 -6.79 36.90 18.55
N LEU A 117 -6.18 35.72 18.74
CA LEU A 117 -4.94 35.59 19.50
C LEU A 117 -3.75 36.24 18.77
N ALA A 118 -3.68 36.13 17.45
CA ALA A 118 -2.64 36.76 16.65
C ALA A 118 -2.72 38.29 16.71
N THR A 119 -3.95 38.84 16.70
CA THR A 119 -4.17 40.28 16.82
C THR A 119 -3.74 40.78 18.21
N GLN A 120 -4.11 40.07 19.29
CA GLN A 120 -3.70 40.43 20.66
C GLN A 120 -2.19 40.31 20.84
N ALA A 121 -1.55 39.28 20.29
CA ALA A 121 -0.11 39.06 20.38
C ALA A 121 0.68 40.13 19.59
N GLY A 122 0.22 40.48 18.39
CA GLY A 122 0.84 41.53 17.57
C GLY A 122 0.77 42.91 18.26
N GLN A 123 -0.35 43.23 18.91
CA GLN A 123 -0.53 44.42 19.71
C GLN A 123 0.40 44.44 20.96
N ALA A 124 0.63 43.27 21.55
CA ALA A 124 1.59 43.11 22.66
C ALA A 124 3.05 43.09 22.19
N GLY A 125 3.32 43.24 20.90
CA GLY A 125 4.66 43.26 20.32
C GLY A 125 5.34 41.90 20.20
N VAL A 126 4.56 40.80 20.27
CA VAL A 126 5.06 39.44 20.07
C VAL A 126 5.08 39.12 18.58
N GLU A 127 6.20 38.63 18.09
CA GLU A 127 6.32 38.19 16.69
C GLU A 127 5.50 36.89 16.48
N THR A 128 4.38 36.97 15.75
CA THR A 128 3.38 35.94 15.64
C THR A 128 3.30 35.34 14.24
N TYR A 129 3.31 34.00 14.14
CA TYR A 129 3.25 33.23 12.92
C TYR A 129 2.01 32.35 12.89
N MET A 130 1.14 32.54 11.91
CA MET A 130 -0.06 31.75 11.68
C MET A 130 0.26 30.67 10.66
N LEU A 131 0.36 29.39 11.10
CA LEU A 131 0.66 28.27 10.22
C LEU A 131 -0.60 27.73 9.58
N THR A 132 -0.85 28.10 8.34
CA THR A 132 -1.99 27.66 7.54
C THR A 132 -1.69 27.83 6.04
N PRO A 133 -2.24 26.97 5.15
CA PRO A 133 -2.24 27.20 3.71
C PRO A 133 -3.36 28.14 3.24
N ASP A 134 -4.30 28.49 4.11
CA ASP A 134 -5.52 29.22 3.77
C ASP A 134 -5.21 30.69 3.44
N LYS A 135 -5.65 31.12 2.25
CA LYS A 135 -5.46 32.48 1.74
C LYS A 135 -6.19 33.54 2.56
N ASP A 136 -7.27 33.14 3.25
CA ASP A 136 -8.15 34.07 3.96
C ASP A 136 -7.46 34.69 5.18
N TYR A 137 -6.43 34.02 5.73
CA TYR A 137 -5.56 34.58 6.76
C TYR A 137 -4.74 35.79 6.31
N GLY A 138 -4.67 36.04 5.00
CA GLY A 138 -4.06 37.27 4.47
C GLY A 138 -4.60 38.55 5.07
N GLN A 139 -5.89 38.59 5.46
CA GLN A 139 -6.56 39.72 6.11
C GLN A 139 -6.05 40.00 7.53
N LEU A 140 -5.36 39.07 8.16
CA LEU A 140 -4.85 39.18 9.54
C LEU A 140 -3.40 39.65 9.59
N ILE A 141 -2.72 39.74 8.45
CA ILE A 141 -1.30 40.12 8.38
C ILE A 141 -1.14 41.59 8.73
N ARG A 142 -0.28 41.88 9.71
CA ARG A 142 0.01 43.22 10.25
C ARG A 142 1.44 43.27 10.78
N LYS A 143 1.85 44.40 11.24
CA LYS A 143 3.13 44.53 11.95
C LYS A 143 3.22 43.48 13.07
N ASN A 144 4.27 42.66 13.05
CA ASN A 144 4.52 41.53 13.95
C ASN A 144 3.60 40.30 13.75
N VAL A 145 2.68 40.29 12.80
CA VAL A 145 1.79 39.15 12.51
C VAL A 145 2.02 38.70 11.08
N PHE A 146 2.45 37.47 10.91
CA PHE A 146 2.85 36.91 9.62
C PHE A 146 2.06 35.60 9.34
N MET A 147 1.76 35.33 8.09
CA MET A 147 1.30 34.04 7.65
C MET A 147 2.52 33.16 7.35
N PHE A 148 2.53 31.95 7.90
CA PHE A 148 3.57 30.97 7.68
C PHE A 148 3.00 29.83 6.82
N ARG A 149 3.14 29.98 5.50
CA ARG A 149 2.47 29.12 4.53
C ARG A 149 3.33 27.95 4.10
N PRO A 150 2.83 26.71 4.21
CA PRO A 150 3.54 25.54 3.72
C PRO A 150 3.73 25.56 2.20
N ARG A 151 4.94 25.30 1.71
CA ARG A 151 5.24 25.17 0.26
C ARG A 151 4.87 23.82 -0.28
N HIS A 152 4.49 23.79 -1.57
CA HIS A 152 4.53 22.57 -2.35
C HIS A 152 5.99 22.16 -2.57
N GLY A 153 6.50 21.21 -1.77
CA GLY A 153 7.88 20.77 -1.93
C GLY A 153 8.66 20.74 -0.60
N GLY A 154 8.08 21.21 0.47
CA GLY A 154 8.67 21.31 1.81
C GLY A 154 9.18 22.72 2.12
N GLY A 155 9.29 23.02 3.41
CA GLY A 155 9.55 24.34 3.92
C GLY A 155 8.33 25.26 3.90
N TYR A 156 8.54 26.52 4.29
CA TYR A 156 7.49 27.51 4.50
C TYR A 156 7.87 28.85 3.86
N ASP A 157 6.84 29.62 3.47
CA ASP A 157 6.96 31.01 3.09
C ASP A 157 6.50 31.87 4.28
N LYS A 158 7.35 32.79 4.75
CA LYS A 158 6.93 33.86 5.64
C LYS A 158 6.33 34.97 4.78
N ILE A 159 5.05 35.26 4.97
CA ILE A 159 4.28 36.22 4.17
C ILE A 159 3.94 37.38 5.10
N GLY A 160 4.38 38.59 4.76
CA GLY A 160 4.08 39.84 5.43
C GLY A 160 3.17 40.75 4.63
N GLU A 161 2.92 41.97 5.12
CA GLU A 161 2.03 42.96 4.49
C GLU A 161 2.40 43.22 3.03
N HIS A 162 3.67 43.52 2.78
CA HIS A 162 4.16 43.81 1.42
C HIS A 162 3.95 42.65 0.41
N ASP A 163 4.10 41.38 0.85
CA ASP A 163 3.90 40.24 0.01
C ASP A 163 2.43 40.10 -0.41
N ILE A 164 1.47 40.46 0.45
CA ILE A 164 0.04 40.45 0.18
C ILE A 164 -0.35 41.58 -0.76
N GLU A 165 0.16 42.80 -0.49
CA GLU A 165 -0.05 43.97 -1.33
C GLU A 165 0.42 43.73 -2.76
N GLU A 166 1.66 43.22 -2.92
CA GLU A 166 2.24 42.91 -4.22
C GLU A 166 1.47 41.77 -4.94
N LYS A 167 1.17 40.71 -4.21
CA LYS A 167 0.49 39.53 -4.78
C LYS A 167 -0.87 39.85 -5.35
N TYR A 168 -1.69 40.59 -4.65
CA TYR A 168 -3.07 40.91 -5.04
C TYR A 168 -3.21 42.28 -5.72
N GLY A 169 -2.19 43.12 -5.68
CA GLY A 169 -2.25 44.47 -6.20
C GLY A 169 -3.27 45.34 -5.48
N ILE A 170 -3.36 45.23 -4.13
CA ILE A 170 -4.27 45.95 -3.24
C ILE A 170 -3.49 46.91 -2.34
N PRO A 171 -4.14 47.94 -1.78
CA PRO A 171 -3.45 48.99 -1.02
C PRO A 171 -2.92 48.55 0.35
N ASP A 172 -3.57 47.57 0.97
CA ASP A 172 -3.21 47.05 2.29
C ASP A 172 -3.79 45.66 2.53
N ALA A 173 -3.36 44.97 3.58
CA ALA A 173 -3.82 43.62 3.95
C ALA A 173 -5.30 43.60 4.41
N ASP A 174 -5.83 44.70 4.96
CA ASP A 174 -7.26 44.81 5.36
C ASP A 174 -8.17 44.70 4.14
N SER A 175 -7.71 45.15 2.97
CA SER A 175 -8.41 45.03 1.68
C SER A 175 -8.60 43.59 1.19
N VAL A 176 -7.94 42.61 1.80
CA VAL A 176 -8.16 41.16 1.46
C VAL A 176 -9.58 40.74 1.73
N ILE A 177 -10.22 41.26 2.80
CA ILE A 177 -11.63 40.97 3.12
C ILE A 177 -12.53 41.38 1.96
N ASP A 178 -12.34 42.57 1.45
CA ASP A 178 -13.12 43.15 0.37
C ASP A 178 -12.85 42.48 -0.95
N LEU A 179 -11.59 42.03 -1.19
CA LEU A 179 -11.20 41.22 -2.34
C LEU A 179 -11.95 39.88 -2.35
N LEU A 180 -11.93 39.15 -1.23
CA LEU A 180 -12.60 37.86 -1.07
C LEU A 180 -14.13 38.01 -1.20
N ALA A 181 -14.69 39.02 -0.60
CA ALA A 181 -16.12 39.28 -0.66
C ALA A 181 -16.63 39.56 -2.10
N LEU A 182 -15.84 40.26 -2.93
CA LEU A 182 -16.15 40.48 -4.34
C LEU A 182 -15.97 39.22 -5.18
N MET A 183 -14.95 38.41 -4.90
CA MET A 183 -14.67 37.18 -5.67
C MET A 183 -15.64 36.06 -5.33
N GLY A 184 -16.09 35.97 -4.09
CA GLY A 184 -16.75 34.77 -3.56
C GLY A 184 -15.79 33.61 -3.40
N ASP A 185 -16.23 32.55 -2.74
CA ASP A 185 -15.48 31.32 -2.62
C ASP A 185 -16.35 30.08 -2.86
N SER A 186 -15.99 29.29 -3.86
CA SER A 186 -16.69 28.05 -4.18
C SER A 186 -16.41 26.93 -3.18
N ALA A 187 -15.29 26.97 -2.45
CA ALA A 187 -14.94 25.97 -1.45
C ALA A 187 -15.76 26.17 -0.16
N ASP A 188 -16.03 27.42 0.19
CA ASP A 188 -16.82 27.80 1.36
C ASP A 188 -18.27 28.14 1.01
N ASN A 189 -18.58 28.07 -0.28
CA ASN A 189 -19.93 28.26 -0.82
C ASN A 189 -20.57 29.61 -0.48
N TYR A 190 -19.82 30.71 -0.64
CA TYR A 190 -20.41 32.04 -0.60
C TYR A 190 -20.28 32.75 -1.97
N PRO A 191 -21.33 33.53 -2.39
CA PRO A 191 -21.56 33.81 -3.80
C PRO A 191 -20.64 34.84 -4.44
N GLY A 192 -20.19 35.85 -3.71
CA GLY A 192 -19.47 37.01 -4.27
C GLY A 192 -20.26 37.78 -5.33
N CYS A 193 -19.54 38.47 -6.22
CA CYS A 193 -20.13 39.13 -7.40
C CYS A 193 -19.93 38.25 -8.64
N PRO A 194 -21.00 37.73 -9.30
CA PRO A 194 -20.89 36.80 -10.42
C PRO A 194 -20.05 37.34 -11.59
N GLY A 195 -18.93 36.65 -11.90
CA GLY A 195 -18.01 37.00 -12.97
C GLY A 195 -17.05 38.15 -12.65
N VAL A 196 -16.87 38.45 -11.36
CA VAL A 196 -15.76 39.27 -10.83
C VAL A 196 -14.70 38.34 -10.28
N GLY A 197 -13.54 38.28 -10.93
CA GLY A 197 -12.37 37.54 -10.45
C GLY A 197 -11.33 38.49 -9.84
N GLU A 198 -10.25 37.92 -9.32
CA GLU A 198 -9.18 38.58 -8.56
C GLU A 198 -8.73 39.91 -9.16
N LYS A 199 -8.37 39.95 -10.44
CA LYS A 199 -7.90 41.17 -11.12
C LYS A 199 -8.96 42.28 -11.22
N THR A 200 -10.23 41.90 -11.34
CA THR A 200 -11.33 42.87 -11.43
C THR A 200 -11.67 43.36 -10.02
N ALA A 201 -11.70 42.48 -9.04
CA ALA A 201 -11.89 42.82 -7.64
C ALA A 201 -10.79 43.79 -7.15
N ALA A 202 -9.51 43.47 -7.41
CA ALA A 202 -8.39 44.34 -7.05
C ALA A 202 -8.52 45.74 -7.69
N LYS A 203 -8.93 45.85 -8.97
CA LYS A 203 -9.16 47.15 -9.62
C LYS A 203 -10.27 47.96 -8.95
N LEU A 204 -11.37 47.32 -8.57
CA LEU A 204 -12.48 47.98 -7.88
C LEU A 204 -12.06 48.48 -6.48
N ILE A 205 -11.30 47.67 -5.76
CA ILE A 205 -10.79 48.05 -4.45
C ILE A 205 -9.80 49.23 -4.56
N ASN A 206 -8.87 49.18 -5.51
CA ASN A 206 -7.96 50.29 -5.72
C ASN A 206 -8.67 51.60 -6.15
N GLN A 207 -9.81 51.51 -6.86
CA GLN A 207 -10.59 52.66 -7.30
C GLN A 207 -11.44 53.24 -6.15
N PHE A 208 -12.11 52.38 -5.37
CA PHE A 208 -13.09 52.78 -4.40
C PHE A 208 -12.61 52.69 -2.93
N GLY A 209 -11.48 52.04 -2.68
CA GLY A 209 -10.91 51.83 -1.36
C GLY A 209 -11.58 50.73 -0.52
N SER A 210 -12.89 50.59 -0.62
CA SER A 210 -13.67 49.57 0.12
C SER A 210 -14.95 49.15 -0.60
N ILE A 211 -15.49 48.00 -0.24
CA ILE A 211 -16.81 47.52 -0.72
C ILE A 211 -17.93 48.50 -0.33
N ASP A 212 -17.88 49.03 0.86
CA ASP A 212 -18.92 49.95 1.33
C ASP A 212 -18.98 51.23 0.48
N ASN A 213 -17.82 51.80 0.14
CA ASN A 213 -17.72 52.92 -0.79
C ASN A 213 -18.05 52.54 -2.24
N LEU A 214 -17.64 51.37 -2.69
CA LEU A 214 -18.00 50.81 -4.00
C LEU A 214 -19.52 50.69 -4.17
N LEU A 215 -20.21 50.15 -3.14
CA LEU A 215 -21.66 49.95 -3.18
C LEU A 215 -22.43 51.28 -3.06
N ALA A 216 -21.82 52.33 -2.47
CA ALA A 216 -22.36 53.68 -2.40
C ALA A 216 -22.24 54.45 -3.74
N HIS A 217 -21.21 54.15 -4.56
CA HIS A 217 -20.85 54.87 -5.78
C HIS A 217 -20.89 53.97 -7.04
N THR A 218 -21.88 53.07 -7.15
CA THR A 218 -21.99 52.15 -8.29
C THR A 218 -22.22 52.88 -9.62
N ASP A 219 -22.69 54.13 -9.60
CA ASP A 219 -22.85 54.99 -10.77
C ASP A 219 -21.52 55.38 -11.46
N GLU A 220 -20.40 55.30 -10.75
CA GLU A 220 -19.07 55.52 -11.30
C GLU A 220 -18.53 54.28 -12.05
N ILE A 221 -19.17 53.09 -11.88
CA ILE A 221 -18.79 51.88 -12.60
C ILE A 221 -19.37 51.88 -13.99
N LYS A 222 -18.55 51.56 -15.00
CA LYS A 222 -18.97 51.57 -16.43
C LYS A 222 -19.46 50.21 -16.93
N GLY A 223 -20.52 50.27 -17.75
CA GLY A 223 -20.98 49.11 -18.55
C GLY A 223 -21.61 47.98 -17.75
N LYS A 224 -21.52 46.75 -18.26
CA LYS A 224 -22.11 45.52 -17.66
C LYS A 224 -21.61 45.20 -16.24
N LEU A 225 -20.48 45.75 -15.86
CA LEU A 225 -19.93 45.50 -14.51
C LEU A 225 -20.78 46.21 -13.45
N ARG A 226 -21.29 47.40 -13.75
CA ARG A 226 -22.23 48.13 -12.87
C ARG A 226 -23.47 47.31 -12.57
N GLU A 227 -24.15 46.78 -13.59
CA GLU A 227 -25.34 45.94 -13.47
C GLU A 227 -25.05 44.71 -12.59
N LYS A 228 -23.91 44.09 -12.76
CA LYS A 228 -23.49 42.93 -11.96
C LYS A 228 -23.31 43.29 -10.49
N VAL A 229 -22.61 44.36 -10.19
CA VAL A 229 -22.40 44.81 -8.80
C VAL A 229 -23.71 45.23 -8.15
N GLU A 230 -24.55 45.97 -8.89
CA GLU A 230 -25.87 46.40 -8.38
C GLU A 230 -26.78 45.21 -8.08
N ASN A 231 -26.82 44.19 -8.96
CA ASN A 231 -27.62 43.00 -8.76
C ASN A 231 -27.11 42.09 -7.64
N ALA A 232 -25.81 42.13 -7.33
CA ALA A 232 -25.17 41.29 -6.34
C ALA A 232 -24.91 41.98 -4.99
N LYS A 233 -25.53 43.16 -4.73
CA LYS A 233 -25.28 43.96 -3.51
C LYS A 233 -25.40 43.16 -2.23
N GLU A 234 -26.49 42.43 -2.06
CA GLU A 234 -26.71 41.62 -0.86
C GLU A 234 -25.79 40.40 -0.77
N ASP A 235 -25.51 39.76 -1.90
CA ASP A 235 -24.56 38.66 -1.98
C ASP A 235 -23.14 39.09 -1.61
N ILE A 236 -22.73 40.27 -2.08
CA ILE A 236 -21.42 40.86 -1.72
C ILE A 236 -21.34 41.17 -0.22
N LYS A 237 -22.39 41.75 0.38
CA LYS A 237 -22.41 42.01 1.83
C LYS A 237 -22.36 40.73 2.65
N MET A 238 -23.16 39.71 2.22
CA MET A 238 -23.16 38.39 2.86
C MET A 238 -21.76 37.76 2.74
N SER A 239 -21.16 37.80 1.56
CA SER A 239 -19.82 37.31 1.34
C SER A 239 -18.77 38.02 2.19
N LYS A 240 -18.87 39.36 2.36
CA LYS A 240 -18.01 40.12 3.27
C LYS A 240 -18.14 39.62 4.71
N PHE A 241 -19.38 39.41 5.18
CA PHE A 241 -19.64 38.86 6.51
C PHE A 241 -19.05 37.46 6.69
N LEU A 242 -19.21 36.57 5.72
CA LEU A 242 -18.73 35.20 5.77
C LEU A 242 -17.20 35.09 5.64
N ALA A 243 -16.57 35.90 4.79
CA ALA A 243 -15.13 35.94 4.59
C ALA A 243 -14.37 36.63 5.74
N THR A 244 -15.04 37.42 6.58
CA THR A 244 -14.39 38.15 7.67
C THR A 244 -14.03 37.18 8.80
N ILE A 245 -12.74 37.06 9.10
CA ILE A 245 -12.25 36.36 10.29
C ILE A 245 -12.46 37.28 11.51
N ARG A 246 -13.15 36.74 12.51
CA ARG A 246 -13.43 37.50 13.76
C ARG A 246 -12.14 37.60 14.59
N THR A 247 -11.90 38.79 15.16
CA THR A 247 -10.76 39.06 16.04
C THR A 247 -11.19 39.46 17.45
N ASP A 248 -12.46 39.24 17.77
CA ASP A 248 -13.14 39.56 19.03
C ASP A 248 -13.76 38.32 19.70
N VAL A 249 -13.26 37.12 19.39
CA VAL A 249 -13.67 35.88 20.07
C VAL A 249 -13.42 35.99 21.57
N PRO A 250 -14.30 35.48 22.45
CA PRO A 250 -14.13 35.60 23.91
C PRO A 250 -13.00 34.66 24.42
N ILE A 251 -11.80 34.84 23.88
CA ILE A 251 -10.56 34.17 24.28
C ILE A 251 -9.50 35.24 24.54
N GLN A 252 -8.66 35.02 25.55
CA GLN A 252 -7.60 35.95 25.90
C GLN A 252 -6.23 35.32 25.72
N LEU A 253 -5.29 36.05 25.20
CA LEU A 253 -3.91 35.64 25.05
C LEU A 253 -3.27 35.47 26.45
N ASP A 254 -2.85 34.24 26.73
CA ASP A 254 -2.13 33.86 27.94
C ASP A 254 -0.78 33.25 27.51
N LEU A 255 0.25 34.07 27.45
CA LEU A 255 1.59 33.66 27.00
C LEU A 255 2.23 32.61 27.93
N ASP A 256 1.89 32.65 29.22
CA ASP A 256 2.44 31.68 30.17
C ASP A 256 1.92 30.26 29.87
N LYS A 257 0.66 30.16 29.48
CA LYS A 257 0.08 28.88 29.04
C LYS A 257 0.56 28.43 27.67
N LEU A 258 0.92 29.34 26.79
CA LEU A 258 1.41 29.05 25.45
C LEU A 258 2.91 28.74 25.39
N LYS A 259 3.63 28.90 26.51
CA LYS A 259 5.07 28.71 26.56
C LYS A 259 5.43 27.26 26.24
N VAL A 260 6.37 27.08 25.31
CA VAL A 260 6.87 25.74 24.97
C VAL A 260 7.63 25.15 26.16
N SER A 261 7.23 23.98 26.59
CA SER A 261 7.81 23.21 27.71
C SER A 261 8.40 21.88 27.24
N GLU A 262 9.13 21.19 28.13
CA GLU A 262 9.61 19.85 27.81
C GLU A 262 8.44 18.86 27.82
N PRO A 263 8.35 17.99 26.79
CA PRO A 263 7.26 17.04 26.67
C PRO A 263 7.35 15.89 27.69
N ASP A 264 6.21 15.31 28.04
CA ASP A 264 6.14 14.03 28.75
C ASP A 264 6.61 12.91 27.81
N ALA A 265 7.91 12.61 27.85
CA ALA A 265 8.52 11.63 26.97
C ALA A 265 7.95 10.22 27.14
N ASN A 266 7.47 9.85 28.34
CA ASN A 266 6.89 8.52 28.60
C ASN A 266 5.54 8.38 27.93
N LYS A 267 4.65 9.34 28.09
CA LYS A 267 3.35 9.35 27.41
C LYS A 267 3.51 9.39 25.89
N LEU A 268 4.43 10.19 25.37
CA LEU A 268 4.70 10.23 23.93
C LEU A 268 5.22 8.90 23.41
N ARG A 269 6.11 8.22 24.16
CA ARG A 269 6.57 6.88 23.77
C ARG A 269 5.42 5.87 23.72
N GLU A 270 4.52 5.92 24.69
CA GLU A 270 3.32 5.09 24.71
C GLU A 270 2.43 5.35 23.50
N ILE A 271 2.06 6.62 23.24
CA ILE A 271 1.24 6.99 22.09
C ILE A 271 1.91 6.57 20.77
N PHE A 272 3.21 6.89 20.61
CA PHE A 272 3.93 6.57 19.38
C PHE A 272 4.19 5.07 19.21
N SER A 273 4.30 4.31 20.30
CA SER A 273 4.35 2.85 20.27
C SER A 273 3.03 2.28 19.76
N ASN A 274 1.90 2.74 20.28
CA ASN A 274 0.57 2.35 19.81
C ASN A 274 0.31 2.69 18.33
N LEU A 275 0.99 3.71 17.82
CA LEU A 275 0.95 4.11 16.40
C LEU A 275 2.03 3.42 15.55
N GLU A 276 2.94 2.66 16.16
CA GLU A 276 4.10 2.00 15.53
C GLU A 276 5.11 2.97 14.90
N PHE A 277 5.28 4.13 15.47
CA PHE A 277 6.16 5.18 14.99
C PHE A 277 7.63 5.00 15.44
N LYS A 278 8.18 3.77 15.45
CA LYS A 278 9.54 3.47 15.97
C LYS A 278 10.61 4.47 15.52
N ARG A 279 10.81 4.65 14.21
CA ARG A 279 11.81 5.59 13.67
C ARG A 279 11.50 7.05 14.00
N PHE A 280 10.24 7.41 14.07
CA PHE A 280 9.82 8.75 14.44
C PHE A 280 10.09 8.99 15.92
N THR A 281 9.80 8.04 16.80
CA THR A 281 10.06 8.10 18.24
C THR A 281 11.55 8.30 18.54
N GLU A 282 12.42 7.52 17.89
CA GLU A 282 13.88 7.69 18.04
C GLU A 282 14.37 9.07 17.59
N ARG A 283 13.79 9.59 16.50
CA ARG A 283 14.13 10.91 15.98
C ARG A 283 13.56 12.05 16.84
N PHE A 284 12.40 11.84 17.45
CA PHE A 284 11.68 12.85 18.22
C PHE A 284 12.17 12.92 19.68
N LEU A 285 12.36 11.78 20.33
CA LEU A 285 12.69 11.67 21.76
C LEU A 285 14.12 11.18 22.05
N GLY A 286 14.89 10.87 21.02
CA GLY A 286 16.22 10.23 21.15
C GLY A 286 16.12 8.72 21.40
N LYS A 287 17.24 8.02 21.22
CA LYS A 287 17.35 6.59 21.57
C LYS A 287 17.30 6.44 23.08
N GLN A 288 16.53 5.46 23.54
CA GLN A 288 16.53 5.08 24.96
C GLN A 288 17.85 4.39 25.26
N GLU A 289 18.68 4.95 26.14
CA GLU A 289 19.77 4.21 26.76
C GLU A 289 19.13 3.20 27.71
N VAL A 290 19.14 1.94 27.35
CA VAL A 290 18.83 0.84 28.24
C VAL A 290 19.95 0.84 29.27
N LYS A 291 19.71 1.37 30.46
CA LYS A 291 20.56 1.10 31.62
C LYS A 291 20.40 -0.39 31.93
N VAL A 292 21.37 -1.18 31.47
CA VAL A 292 21.54 -2.54 31.91
C VAL A 292 21.71 -2.48 33.45
N PRO A 293 20.87 -3.18 34.26
CA PRO A 293 21.11 -3.29 35.66
C PRO A 293 22.45 -3.98 35.83
N GLN A 294 23.43 -3.33 36.44
CA GLN A 294 24.65 -3.99 36.91
C GLN A 294 24.21 -5.11 37.86
N GLN A 295 24.52 -6.35 37.52
CA GLN A 295 24.39 -7.48 38.42
C GLN A 295 25.20 -7.16 39.68
N PRO A 296 24.63 -7.34 40.88
CA PRO A 296 25.43 -7.26 42.08
C PRO A 296 26.38 -8.45 42.15
N ASP A 297 27.66 -8.14 42.33
CA ASP A 297 28.71 -9.10 42.65
C ASP A 297 28.32 -10.03 43.83
N LEU A 298 28.37 -11.31 43.59
CA LEU A 298 27.97 -12.36 44.52
C LEU A 298 29.15 -12.77 45.44
N PHE A 299 29.83 -11.81 46.09
CA PHE A 299 30.73 -12.12 47.21
C PHE A 299 30.93 -10.90 48.12
N SER A 300 30.01 -10.70 49.07
CA SER A 300 30.40 -10.23 50.43
C SER A 300 29.28 -10.48 51.42
N ASN A 301 29.71 -11.14 52.48
CA ASN A 301 28.91 -11.59 53.62
C ASN A 301 28.27 -10.45 54.44
N GLY A 302 27.05 -10.72 54.89
CA GLY A 302 26.70 -10.55 56.28
C GLY A 302 25.89 -9.31 56.65
N VAL A 303 24.84 -9.63 57.30
CA VAL A 303 24.11 -8.99 58.41
C VAL A 303 22.67 -8.62 58.13
N ILE A 304 21.85 -9.36 58.89
CA ILE A 304 20.40 -9.29 59.04
C ILE A 304 19.97 -8.02 59.78
N ALA A 305 18.89 -7.39 59.34
CA ALA A 305 17.97 -6.74 60.26
C ALA A 305 16.54 -6.73 59.66
N ARG A 306 15.67 -7.47 60.38
CA ARG A 306 14.21 -7.40 60.27
C ARG A 306 13.71 -6.06 60.81
N ASN A 307 12.66 -5.51 60.24
CA ASN A 307 11.51 -5.08 61.03
C ASN A 307 10.22 -4.93 60.23
N ASN A 308 9.22 -5.51 60.80
CA ASN A 308 7.78 -5.54 60.53
C ASN A 308 7.10 -4.17 60.57
N ALA A 309 6.01 -3.95 59.88
CA ALA A 309 4.65 -4.09 60.41
C ALA A 309 3.62 -3.34 59.54
N ASN A 310 2.63 -4.08 59.09
CA ASN A 310 1.19 -3.84 59.28
C ASN A 310 0.59 -2.49 58.92
N THR A 311 -0.37 -2.50 58.01
CA THR A 311 -1.81 -2.37 58.41
C THR A 311 -2.78 -2.71 57.27
N GLN A 312 -3.85 -3.35 57.63
CA GLN A 312 -4.97 -3.89 56.87
C GLN A 312 -6.03 -2.83 56.48
N PRO A 313 -7.11 -3.23 55.80
CA PRO A 313 -7.91 -2.47 54.87
C PRO A 313 -9.18 -1.85 55.48
N VAL A 314 -9.77 -0.89 54.79
CA VAL A 314 -11.13 -0.45 55.14
C VAL A 314 -12.05 -0.57 53.92
N ASN A 315 -13.12 -1.31 54.17
CA ASN A 315 -14.27 -1.61 53.31
C ASN A 315 -15.24 -0.42 53.15
N SER A 316 -15.97 -0.50 52.04
CA SER A 316 -17.38 -0.15 51.84
C SER A 316 -17.76 1.28 51.50
N ALA A 317 -18.34 1.45 50.33
CA ALA A 317 -19.72 1.90 50.21
C ALA A 317 -20.23 1.83 48.72
N THR A 318 -21.45 1.42 48.62
CA THR A 318 -22.36 1.07 47.53
C THR A 318 -22.62 2.16 46.47
N PRO A 319 -23.28 1.80 45.35
CA PRO A 319 -23.17 2.48 44.06
C PRO A 319 -24.23 3.56 43.89
N ARG A 320 -23.91 4.58 43.08
CA ARG A 320 -24.92 5.45 42.49
C ARG A 320 -24.86 5.25 40.95
N GLN A 321 -26.04 4.87 40.46
CA GLN A 321 -26.36 4.89 39.02
C GLN A 321 -26.21 6.29 38.46
N GLY A 322 -25.58 6.40 37.32
CA GLY A 322 -25.55 7.54 36.44
C GLY A 322 -25.03 7.06 35.11
N ASN A 323 -25.90 7.03 34.11
CA ASN A 323 -25.58 6.71 32.71
C ASN A 323 -24.52 7.71 32.19
N ASP A 324 -23.38 7.20 31.78
CA ASP A 324 -22.49 7.83 30.83
C ASP A 324 -21.87 6.74 29.96
N GLU A 325 -22.44 6.56 28.78
CA GLU A 325 -21.83 5.82 27.69
C GLU A 325 -20.73 6.70 27.06
N SER A 326 -19.53 6.59 27.55
CA SER A 326 -18.29 6.91 26.86
C SER A 326 -17.05 6.54 27.67
N ALA A 327 -16.93 5.26 28.01
CA ALA A 327 -15.66 4.70 28.42
C ALA A 327 -15.27 3.65 27.39
N ILE A 328 -14.55 4.06 26.35
CA ILE A 328 -13.71 3.12 25.61
C ILE A 328 -12.59 2.77 26.59
N VAL A 329 -12.80 1.67 27.31
CA VAL A 329 -11.78 0.97 28.06
C VAL A 329 -10.70 0.61 27.02
N SER A 330 -9.49 1.11 27.18
CA SER A 330 -8.32 0.52 26.55
C SER A 330 -8.23 -0.91 27.11
N ALA A 331 -8.75 -1.87 26.34
CA ALA A 331 -8.61 -3.26 26.70
C ALA A 331 -7.10 -3.55 26.66
N GLN A 332 -6.55 -3.85 27.81
CA GLN A 332 -5.19 -4.35 27.94
C GLN A 332 -5.16 -5.68 27.18
N LEU A 333 -4.34 -5.80 26.12
CA LEU A 333 -4.21 -7.03 25.36
C LEU A 333 -3.77 -8.15 26.31
N SER A 334 -4.37 -9.32 26.15
CA SER A 334 -3.88 -10.54 26.80
C SER A 334 -2.50 -10.91 26.24
N SER A 335 -1.72 -11.67 26.97
CA SER A 335 -0.41 -12.17 26.54
C SER A 335 -0.09 -13.47 27.28
N ILE A 336 0.98 -14.14 26.90
CA ILE A 336 1.46 -15.34 27.57
C ILE A 336 1.60 -15.15 29.10
N ASN A 337 1.94 -13.94 29.53
CA ASN A 337 2.09 -13.61 30.96
C ASN A 337 0.76 -13.41 31.73
N THR A 338 -0.36 -13.26 31.00
CA THR A 338 -1.67 -12.91 31.58
C THR A 338 -2.73 -14.00 31.39
N VAL A 339 -2.48 -14.95 30.49
CA VAL A 339 -3.38 -16.09 30.21
C VAL A 339 -2.79 -17.36 30.80
N GLU A 340 -3.61 -18.11 31.56
CA GLU A 340 -3.22 -19.44 32.05
C GLU A 340 -3.10 -20.42 30.89
N HIS A 341 -1.98 -21.10 30.76
CA HIS A 341 -1.67 -22.03 29.67
C HIS A 341 -0.83 -23.22 30.15
N ASP A 342 -0.87 -24.33 29.43
CA ASP A 342 -0.08 -25.53 29.66
C ASP A 342 0.78 -25.81 28.39
N TYR A 343 1.98 -25.24 28.40
CA TYR A 343 2.96 -25.44 27.31
C TYR A 343 4.07 -26.37 27.79
N GLN A 344 4.33 -27.43 27.03
CA GLN A 344 5.22 -28.50 27.45
C GLN A 344 6.40 -28.68 26.52
N LEU A 345 7.61 -28.72 27.06
CA LEU A 345 8.84 -29.06 26.37
C LEU A 345 9.01 -30.58 26.28
N ILE A 346 9.17 -31.10 25.07
CA ILE A 346 9.43 -32.52 24.80
C ILE A 346 10.87 -32.67 24.31
N SER A 347 11.70 -33.37 25.07
CA SER A 347 13.14 -33.49 24.80
C SER A 347 13.60 -34.90 24.50
N THR A 348 12.82 -35.92 24.83
CA THR A 348 13.18 -37.33 24.62
C THR A 348 12.30 -38.02 23.59
N LYS A 349 12.82 -39.07 22.96
CA LYS A 349 12.08 -39.87 21.98
C LYS A 349 10.89 -40.62 22.61
N GLU A 350 10.99 -40.98 23.88
CA GLU A 350 9.92 -41.63 24.63
C GLU A 350 8.74 -40.68 24.82
N GLU A 351 9.00 -39.45 25.27
CA GLU A 351 7.98 -38.39 25.37
C GLU A 351 7.37 -38.08 24.02
N ALA A 352 8.20 -37.95 22.97
CA ALA A 352 7.75 -37.72 21.63
C ALA A 352 6.79 -38.82 21.10
N ARG A 353 7.06 -40.11 21.36
CA ARG A 353 6.15 -41.20 21.00
C ARG A 353 4.83 -41.13 21.75
N LEU A 354 4.86 -40.83 23.05
CA LEU A 354 3.65 -40.65 23.85
C LEU A 354 2.81 -39.47 23.33
N LEU A 355 3.46 -38.35 23.06
CA LEU A 355 2.81 -37.16 22.45
C LEU A 355 2.21 -37.50 21.08
N CYS A 356 2.96 -38.14 20.20
CA CYS A 356 2.45 -38.53 18.89
C CYS A 356 1.20 -39.41 19.01
N GLY A 357 1.20 -40.39 19.92
CA GLY A 357 0.04 -41.21 20.21
C GLY A 357 -1.18 -40.39 20.62
N LYS A 358 -1.00 -39.44 21.56
CA LYS A 358 -2.06 -38.51 21.98
C LYS A 358 -2.60 -37.64 20.81
N LEU A 359 -1.71 -37.07 20.02
CA LEU A 359 -2.08 -36.20 18.89
C LEU A 359 -2.82 -36.96 17.79
N MET A 360 -2.50 -38.23 17.56
CA MET A 360 -3.16 -39.09 16.57
C MET A 360 -4.66 -39.35 16.85
N GLU A 361 -5.11 -39.12 18.08
CA GLU A 361 -6.53 -39.25 18.44
C GLU A 361 -7.36 -38.00 18.04
N SER A 362 -6.71 -36.89 17.70
CA SER A 362 -7.38 -35.63 17.39
C SER A 362 -7.78 -35.58 15.90
N PRO A 363 -8.99 -35.08 15.59
CA PRO A 363 -9.42 -34.87 14.20
C PRO A 363 -8.74 -33.69 13.51
N PHE A 364 -8.02 -32.86 14.26
CA PHE A 364 -7.25 -31.71 13.74
C PHE A 364 -5.99 -31.48 14.60
N ILE A 365 -4.99 -30.86 13.99
CA ILE A 365 -3.72 -30.53 14.65
C ILE A 365 -3.25 -29.19 14.13
N SER A 366 -3.03 -28.25 15.03
CA SER A 366 -2.26 -27.04 14.75
C SER A 366 -0.79 -27.40 14.84
N LEU A 367 -0.01 -26.96 13.86
CA LEU A 367 1.42 -27.24 13.75
C LEU A 367 2.21 -26.01 13.33
N ASP A 368 3.44 -25.96 13.77
CA ASP A 368 4.42 -24.98 13.35
C ASP A 368 5.83 -25.58 13.39
N THR A 369 6.77 -25.03 12.61
CA THR A 369 8.15 -25.50 12.55
C THR A 369 9.14 -24.37 12.86
N GLU A 370 10.00 -24.58 13.85
CA GLU A 370 11.14 -23.73 14.12
C GLU A 370 12.36 -24.17 13.32
N THR A 371 13.04 -23.24 12.70
CA THR A 371 14.15 -23.53 11.78
C THR A 371 15.32 -22.57 11.95
N ASN A 372 16.46 -22.92 11.33
CA ASN A 372 17.65 -22.08 11.30
C ASN A 372 17.70 -21.09 10.12
N SER A 373 16.72 -21.09 9.22
CA SER A 373 16.69 -20.27 8.01
C SER A 373 15.28 -19.89 7.63
N THR A 374 15.10 -18.74 6.99
CA THR A 374 13.85 -18.34 6.35
C THR A 374 13.69 -18.90 4.93
N ASN A 375 14.72 -19.52 4.37
CA ASN A 375 14.65 -20.24 3.11
C ASN A 375 14.33 -21.71 3.39
N ALA A 376 13.13 -22.17 3.07
CA ALA A 376 12.65 -23.52 3.35
C ALA A 376 13.48 -24.61 2.69
N ILE A 377 14.07 -24.35 1.51
CA ILE A 377 14.87 -25.34 0.74
C ILE A 377 16.12 -25.75 1.51
N ASP A 378 16.77 -24.80 2.19
CA ASP A 378 18.01 -25.01 2.94
C ASP A 378 17.78 -25.13 4.46
N ALA A 379 16.57 -24.92 4.93
CA ALA A 379 16.26 -24.88 6.35
C ALA A 379 16.44 -26.23 7.03
N GLU A 380 17.05 -26.19 8.20
CA GLU A 380 17.13 -27.31 9.13
C GLU A 380 16.19 -27.08 10.31
N LEU A 381 15.45 -28.11 10.70
CA LEU A 381 14.52 -28.05 11.81
C LEU A 381 15.25 -27.84 13.14
N VAL A 382 14.77 -26.91 13.93
CA VAL A 382 15.17 -26.65 15.33
C VAL A 382 14.13 -27.19 16.29
N GLY A 383 12.86 -27.17 15.90
CA GLY A 383 11.76 -27.69 16.69
C GLY A 383 10.49 -27.93 15.88
N LEU A 384 9.56 -28.67 16.48
CA LEU A 384 8.21 -28.89 16.00
C LEU A 384 7.23 -28.49 17.09
N SER A 385 6.22 -27.71 16.76
CA SER A 385 5.19 -27.30 17.71
C SER A 385 3.84 -27.85 17.33
N PHE A 386 3.03 -28.21 18.34
CA PHE A 386 1.72 -28.80 18.16
C PHE A 386 0.71 -28.29 19.18
N SER A 387 -0.53 -28.04 18.74
CA SER A 387 -1.68 -27.80 19.60
C SER A 387 -2.93 -28.51 19.06
N VAL A 388 -3.73 -29.05 19.96
CA VAL A 388 -5.06 -29.65 19.66
C VAL A 388 -6.16 -29.08 20.53
N LYS A 389 -5.82 -28.17 21.44
CA LYS A 389 -6.74 -27.53 22.36
C LYS A 389 -6.20 -26.15 22.73
N GLU A 390 -7.07 -25.16 22.77
CA GLU A 390 -6.71 -23.79 23.17
C GLU A 390 -6.04 -23.78 24.52
N HIS A 391 -4.94 -23.02 24.62
CA HIS A 391 -4.08 -22.86 25.79
C HIS A 391 -3.32 -24.13 26.23
N GLU A 392 -3.23 -25.14 25.36
CA GLU A 392 -2.45 -26.35 25.55
C GLU A 392 -1.61 -26.63 24.28
N ALA A 393 -0.29 -26.62 24.41
CA ALA A 393 0.61 -26.82 23.28
C ALA A 393 1.92 -27.53 23.70
N TYR A 394 2.61 -28.06 22.69
CA TYR A 394 3.80 -28.89 22.88
C TYR A 394 4.89 -28.41 21.92
N TYR A 395 6.09 -28.23 22.43
CA TYR A 395 7.29 -28.00 21.63
C TYR A 395 8.22 -29.21 21.71
N VAL A 396 8.57 -29.77 20.57
CA VAL A 396 9.50 -30.91 20.44
C VAL A 396 10.83 -30.38 19.96
N ALA A 397 11.86 -30.44 20.80
CA ALA A 397 13.20 -30.02 20.46
C ALA A 397 13.84 -31.00 19.44
N ILE A 398 14.33 -30.49 18.32
CA ILE A 398 14.97 -31.27 17.28
C ILE A 398 16.50 -31.17 17.41
N PRO A 399 17.22 -32.30 17.52
CA PRO A 399 18.68 -32.32 17.59
C PRO A 399 19.36 -31.68 16.38
N ALA A 400 20.54 -31.09 16.59
CA ALA A 400 21.33 -30.49 15.50
C ALA A 400 21.93 -31.50 14.54
N VAL A 401 22.15 -32.74 15.02
CA VAL A 401 22.71 -33.81 14.20
C VAL A 401 21.64 -34.39 13.27
N ARG A 402 21.84 -34.30 11.97
CA ARG A 402 20.84 -34.65 10.95
C ARG A 402 20.17 -36.02 11.14
N ASN A 403 20.96 -37.05 11.47
CA ASN A 403 20.43 -38.40 11.67
C ASN A 403 19.52 -38.47 12.91
N GLU A 404 19.89 -37.81 13.98
CA GLU A 404 19.09 -37.75 15.22
C GLU A 404 17.81 -36.92 14.99
N ALA A 405 17.93 -35.83 14.24
CA ALA A 405 16.80 -35.03 13.80
C ALA A 405 15.81 -35.85 12.98
N GLN A 406 16.31 -36.63 12.00
CA GLN A 406 15.49 -37.52 11.19
C GLN A 406 14.73 -38.53 12.03
N GLU A 407 15.42 -39.19 12.98
CA GLU A 407 14.79 -40.16 13.90
C GLU A 407 13.67 -39.52 14.75
N MET A 408 13.83 -38.24 15.14
CA MET A 408 12.79 -37.53 15.89
C MET A 408 11.62 -37.18 14.99
N VAL A 409 11.87 -36.68 13.77
CA VAL A 409 10.83 -36.37 12.78
C VAL A 409 10.05 -37.61 12.35
N ASP A 410 10.73 -38.77 12.20
CA ASP A 410 10.12 -40.05 11.82
C ASP A 410 9.07 -40.53 12.82
N ILE A 411 9.19 -40.15 14.11
CA ILE A 411 8.16 -40.42 15.12
C ILE A 411 6.85 -39.73 14.78
N PHE A 412 6.90 -38.51 14.25
CA PHE A 412 5.72 -37.71 13.91
C PHE A 412 5.27 -37.85 12.45
N LYS A 413 6.04 -38.52 11.61
CA LYS A 413 5.68 -38.76 10.19
C LYS A 413 4.27 -39.35 10.02
N PRO A 414 3.84 -40.40 10.80
CA PRO A 414 2.46 -40.90 10.70
C PRO A 414 1.39 -39.84 11.02
N LEU A 415 1.69 -38.88 11.90
CA LEU A 415 0.81 -37.78 12.26
C LEU A 415 0.60 -36.80 11.10
N TYR A 416 1.68 -36.40 10.44
CA TYR A 416 1.63 -35.52 9.28
C TYR A 416 0.96 -36.20 8.06
N GLU A 417 1.21 -37.48 7.88
CA GLU A 417 0.67 -38.27 6.74
C GLU A 417 -0.72 -38.87 6.99
N ASN A 418 -1.33 -38.60 8.16
CA ASN A 418 -2.70 -39.00 8.44
C ASN A 418 -3.70 -38.18 7.60
N ALA A 419 -4.27 -38.79 6.54
CA ALA A 419 -5.22 -38.15 5.64
C ALA A 419 -6.56 -37.76 6.31
N ASN A 420 -6.89 -38.35 7.47
CA ASN A 420 -8.15 -38.11 8.17
C ASN A 420 -8.08 -36.92 9.17
N SER A 421 -6.90 -36.39 9.44
CA SER A 421 -6.69 -35.25 10.34
C SER A 421 -6.49 -33.96 9.55
N LEU A 422 -7.18 -32.88 9.96
CA LEU A 422 -6.97 -31.52 9.43
C LEU A 422 -5.67 -30.96 9.99
N LYS A 423 -4.76 -30.47 9.16
CA LYS A 423 -3.55 -29.78 9.55
C LYS A 423 -3.80 -28.26 9.47
N ILE A 424 -3.53 -27.56 10.56
CA ILE A 424 -3.71 -26.14 10.69
C ILE A 424 -2.31 -25.51 10.85
N GLY A 425 -2.03 -24.46 10.10
CA GLY A 425 -0.75 -23.74 10.19
C GLY A 425 -0.89 -22.27 9.83
N GLN A 426 0.15 -21.50 10.09
CA GLN A 426 0.29 -20.12 9.66
C GLN A 426 1.37 -20.05 8.58
N ASN A 427 1.01 -19.77 7.31
CA ASN A 427 1.92 -19.92 6.17
C ASN A 427 2.43 -21.37 6.02
N ILE A 428 1.52 -22.32 6.12
CA ILE A 428 1.79 -23.77 6.18
C ILE A 428 2.60 -24.30 4.96
N LYS A 429 2.70 -23.51 3.90
CA LYS A 429 3.55 -23.83 2.75
C LYS A 429 5.02 -23.96 3.16
N TYR A 430 5.49 -23.06 4.00
CA TYR A 430 6.85 -23.09 4.52
C TYR A 430 7.12 -24.38 5.32
N ASP A 431 6.23 -24.73 6.23
CA ASP A 431 6.34 -25.96 7.02
C ASP A 431 6.30 -27.20 6.16
N TYR A 432 5.44 -27.21 5.15
CA TYR A 432 5.34 -28.30 4.19
C TYR A 432 6.68 -28.50 3.46
N GLU A 433 7.31 -27.43 2.96
CA GLU A 433 8.58 -27.49 2.25
C GLU A 433 9.74 -27.94 3.16
N VAL A 434 9.81 -27.43 4.38
CA VAL A 434 10.80 -27.83 5.39
C VAL A 434 10.66 -29.32 5.72
N LEU A 435 9.44 -29.80 5.95
CA LEU A 435 9.16 -31.21 6.25
C LEU A 435 9.48 -32.13 5.07
N ARG A 436 9.31 -31.67 3.83
CA ARG A 436 9.73 -32.39 2.62
C ARG A 436 11.23 -32.68 2.62
N ASN A 437 12.07 -31.82 3.17
CA ASN A 437 13.50 -32.07 3.32
C ASN A 437 13.80 -33.26 4.25
N TYR A 438 12.83 -33.67 5.09
CA TYR A 438 12.90 -34.82 5.98
C TYR A 438 12.09 -36.03 5.47
N GLY A 439 11.61 -35.98 4.21
CA GLY A 439 10.85 -37.08 3.61
C GLY A 439 9.44 -37.22 4.14
N VAL A 440 8.87 -36.17 4.71
CA VAL A 440 7.47 -36.10 5.18
C VAL A 440 6.63 -35.42 4.11
N ASP A 441 5.50 -36.01 3.75
CA ASP A 441 4.50 -35.42 2.85
C ASP A 441 3.18 -35.25 3.62
N ILE A 442 2.84 -34.00 3.98
CA ILE A 442 1.60 -33.70 4.73
C ILE A 442 0.40 -34.18 3.90
N GLN A 443 -0.42 -35.09 4.48
CA GLN A 443 -1.61 -35.63 3.83
C GLN A 443 -2.89 -35.09 4.47
N GLY A 444 -4.00 -35.20 3.75
CA GLY A 444 -5.31 -34.72 4.19
C GLY A 444 -5.57 -33.25 3.89
N LYS A 445 -6.64 -32.74 4.52
CA LYS A 445 -6.99 -31.32 4.42
C LYS A 445 -6.01 -30.44 5.21
N MET A 446 -5.79 -29.25 4.71
CA MET A 446 -5.02 -28.19 5.41
C MET A 446 -5.89 -26.95 5.61
N PHE A 447 -5.54 -26.15 6.60
CA PHE A 447 -6.11 -24.85 6.87
C PHE A 447 -4.97 -23.88 7.20
N ASP A 448 -4.74 -22.92 6.34
CA ASP A 448 -3.74 -21.86 6.55
C ASP A 448 -4.41 -20.58 7.05
N THR A 449 -4.05 -20.12 8.23
CA THR A 449 -4.64 -18.93 8.85
C THR A 449 -4.26 -17.63 8.11
N MET A 450 -3.07 -17.55 7.53
CA MET A 450 -2.65 -16.44 6.65
C MET A 450 -3.54 -16.35 5.41
N LEU A 451 -3.78 -17.47 4.72
CA LEU A 451 -4.62 -17.52 3.53
C LEU A 451 -6.10 -17.30 3.85
N ALA A 452 -6.59 -17.82 4.98
CA ALA A 452 -7.96 -17.59 5.42
C ALA A 452 -8.22 -16.10 5.69
N HIS A 453 -7.30 -15.43 6.37
CA HIS A 453 -7.37 -14.00 6.60
C HIS A 453 -7.25 -13.19 5.31
N TYR A 454 -6.35 -13.58 4.40
CA TYR A 454 -6.20 -12.95 3.10
C TYR A 454 -7.48 -13.05 2.25
N VAL A 455 -8.14 -14.20 2.22
CA VAL A 455 -9.41 -14.38 1.49
C VAL A 455 -10.51 -13.52 2.08
N TRP A 456 -10.54 -13.36 3.41
CA TRP A 456 -11.50 -12.50 4.12
C TRP A 456 -11.21 -11.01 3.96
N GLN A 457 -9.95 -10.58 4.12
CA GLN A 457 -9.52 -9.17 4.12
C GLN A 457 -8.20 -8.96 3.36
N PRO A 458 -8.23 -8.97 2.01
CA PRO A 458 -7.02 -9.02 1.19
C PRO A 458 -6.11 -7.78 1.28
N GLU A 459 -6.61 -6.64 1.78
CA GLU A 459 -5.84 -5.40 1.90
C GLU A 459 -5.09 -5.27 3.23
N LEU A 460 -5.35 -6.14 4.21
CA LEU A 460 -4.74 -6.08 5.53
C LEU A 460 -3.42 -6.86 5.57
N ARG A 461 -2.77 -6.85 6.74
CA ARG A 461 -1.60 -7.69 7.00
C ARG A 461 -2.07 -9.07 7.47
N HIS A 462 -1.33 -10.11 7.09
CA HIS A 462 -1.71 -11.49 7.35
C HIS A 462 -0.71 -12.24 8.24
N ASN A 463 0.21 -11.51 8.91
CA ASN A 463 1.10 -12.11 9.88
C ASN A 463 0.36 -12.41 11.19
N MET A 464 0.83 -13.42 11.91
CA MET A 464 0.17 -13.95 13.12
C MET A 464 0.02 -12.89 14.20
N ASP A 465 1.05 -12.10 14.52
CA ASP A 465 0.99 -11.03 15.53
C ASP A 465 -0.18 -10.08 15.29
N TYR A 466 -0.33 -9.60 14.02
CA TYR A 466 -1.42 -8.70 13.66
C TYR A 466 -2.79 -9.34 13.84
N MET A 467 -2.93 -10.60 13.42
CA MET A 467 -4.20 -11.32 13.54
C MET A 467 -4.52 -11.63 15.01
N ALA A 468 -3.53 -12.02 15.82
CA ALA A 468 -3.72 -12.24 17.24
C ALA A 468 -4.15 -10.96 17.97
N GLU A 469 -3.48 -9.82 17.71
CA GLU A 469 -3.85 -8.53 18.28
C GLU A 469 -5.27 -8.10 17.89
N THR A 470 -5.64 -8.25 16.62
CA THR A 470 -6.91 -7.70 16.09
C THR A 470 -8.11 -8.62 16.24
N LEU A 471 -7.91 -9.95 16.20
CA LEU A 471 -8.99 -10.93 16.22
C LEU A 471 -9.15 -11.60 17.58
N LEU A 472 -8.06 -11.77 18.35
CA LEU A 472 -8.08 -12.43 19.65
C LEU A 472 -7.88 -11.45 20.80
N GLY A 473 -7.45 -10.20 20.54
CA GLY A 473 -7.06 -9.26 21.60
C GLY A 473 -5.82 -9.75 22.37
N TYR A 474 -4.93 -10.46 21.70
CA TYR A 474 -3.77 -11.12 22.29
C TYR A 474 -2.47 -10.60 21.66
N GLN A 475 -1.48 -10.31 22.50
CA GLN A 475 -0.14 -9.90 22.09
C GLN A 475 0.80 -11.11 22.21
N THR A 476 1.27 -11.60 21.07
CA THR A 476 2.25 -12.69 20.97
C THR A 476 3.64 -12.25 21.41
N VAL A 477 4.49 -13.20 21.81
CA VAL A 477 5.93 -12.99 21.95
C VAL A 477 6.54 -12.78 20.55
N ARG A 478 7.37 -11.78 20.39
CA ARG A 478 8.00 -11.49 19.09
C ARG A 478 9.33 -12.21 18.96
N ILE A 479 9.59 -12.72 17.76
CA ILE A 479 10.86 -13.41 17.48
C ILE A 479 12.10 -12.54 17.80
N GLU A 480 12.00 -11.22 17.63
CA GLU A 480 13.10 -10.30 17.98
C GLU A 480 13.38 -10.23 19.48
N GLU A 481 12.46 -10.68 20.32
CA GLU A 481 12.67 -10.77 21.79
C GLU A 481 13.56 -11.97 22.14
N LEU A 482 13.52 -13.04 21.31
CA LEU A 482 14.34 -14.23 21.49
C LEU A 482 15.72 -14.10 20.84
N ILE A 483 15.73 -13.76 19.53
CA ILE A 483 16.98 -13.76 18.73
C ILE A 483 17.60 -12.37 18.55
N GLY A 484 16.95 -11.33 19.07
CA GLY A 484 17.39 -9.95 18.94
C GLY A 484 16.96 -9.25 17.63
N PRO A 485 17.16 -7.93 17.54
CA PRO A 485 16.70 -7.13 16.40
C PRO A 485 17.47 -7.49 15.13
N LYS A 486 16.79 -7.34 13.98
CA LYS A 486 17.37 -7.58 12.64
C LYS A 486 18.69 -6.84 12.46
N GLY A 487 19.74 -7.57 12.11
CA GLY A 487 21.08 -7.03 11.84
C GLY A 487 22.19 -8.07 12.03
N LYS A 488 23.43 -7.61 11.96
CA LYS A 488 24.63 -8.50 12.03
C LYS A 488 24.77 -9.27 13.34
N ASN A 489 24.12 -8.82 14.40
CA ASN A 489 24.17 -9.42 15.73
C ASN A 489 22.92 -10.23 16.08
N GLN A 490 22.00 -10.44 15.14
CA GLN A 490 20.82 -11.28 15.34
C GLN A 490 21.29 -12.74 15.48
N LYS A 491 20.84 -13.41 16.55
CA LYS A 491 21.13 -14.83 16.76
C LYS A 491 20.30 -15.68 15.80
N ASN A 492 20.69 -16.93 15.65
CA ASN A 492 19.90 -17.95 14.99
C ASN A 492 19.07 -18.72 16.04
N MET A 493 17.88 -19.23 15.67
CA MET A 493 17.09 -20.07 16.59
C MET A 493 17.89 -21.29 17.10
N ARG A 494 18.76 -21.84 16.27
CA ARG A 494 19.65 -22.97 16.65
C ARG A 494 20.66 -22.61 17.75
N ASP A 495 20.95 -21.32 17.96
CA ASP A 495 21.88 -20.85 19.00
C ASP A 495 21.23 -20.79 20.39
N LEU A 496 19.90 -20.93 20.47
CA LEU A 496 19.13 -20.90 21.70
C LEU A 496 18.95 -22.31 22.25
N LYS A 497 18.77 -22.38 23.58
CA LYS A 497 18.41 -23.64 24.22
C LYS A 497 16.92 -23.94 24.09
N PRO A 498 16.52 -25.22 24.06
CA PRO A 498 15.10 -25.57 24.00
C PRO A 498 14.23 -24.90 25.08
N GLU A 499 14.77 -24.68 26.27
CA GLU A 499 14.08 -24.02 27.39
C GLU A 499 13.86 -22.53 27.17
N GLU A 500 14.61 -21.91 26.24
CA GLU A 500 14.45 -20.50 25.87
C GLU A 500 13.44 -20.32 24.73
N VAL A 501 13.16 -21.37 23.94
CA VAL A 501 12.35 -21.35 22.72
C VAL A 501 10.95 -21.91 22.94
N TYR A 502 10.77 -22.89 23.85
CA TYR A 502 9.56 -23.72 23.89
C TYR A 502 8.27 -22.94 24.15
N GLU A 503 8.31 -21.89 24.99
CA GLU A 503 7.11 -21.09 25.25
C GLU A 503 6.68 -20.29 24.01
N TYR A 504 7.63 -19.66 23.32
CA TYR A 504 7.40 -18.94 22.08
C TYR A 504 6.80 -19.88 21.01
N ALA A 505 7.48 -20.98 20.74
CA ALA A 505 7.08 -21.90 19.67
C ALA A 505 5.77 -22.65 19.98
N ALA A 506 5.49 -22.95 21.24
CA ALA A 506 4.21 -23.52 21.68
C ALA A 506 3.08 -22.49 21.56
N GLU A 507 3.35 -21.21 21.89
CA GLU A 507 2.42 -20.10 21.68
C GLU A 507 1.99 -19.99 20.22
N ASP A 508 2.93 -20.10 19.28
CA ASP A 508 2.65 -19.99 17.83
C ASP A 508 1.67 -21.07 17.37
N ALA A 509 1.81 -22.32 17.83
CA ALA A 509 0.89 -23.40 17.53
C ALA A 509 -0.51 -23.21 18.16
N ASP A 510 -0.58 -22.71 19.40
CA ASP A 510 -1.82 -22.43 20.12
C ASP A 510 -2.58 -21.26 19.49
N ILE A 511 -1.90 -20.13 19.27
CA ILE A 511 -2.49 -18.94 18.65
C ILE A 511 -2.99 -19.25 17.22
N THR A 512 -2.26 -20.05 16.48
CA THR A 512 -2.69 -20.52 15.15
C THR A 512 -3.99 -21.32 15.24
N LEU A 513 -4.15 -22.18 16.24
CA LEU A 513 -5.41 -22.90 16.47
C LEU A 513 -6.57 -21.95 16.82
N GLN A 514 -6.35 -20.99 17.71
CA GLN A 514 -7.35 -20.00 18.10
C GLN A 514 -7.77 -19.13 16.91
N LEU A 515 -6.79 -18.67 16.09
CA LEU A 515 -7.05 -17.91 14.85
C LEU A 515 -7.90 -18.71 13.87
N ARG A 516 -7.62 -20.02 13.70
CA ARG A 516 -8.44 -20.89 12.85
C ARG A 516 -9.91 -20.87 13.29
N ASN A 517 -10.19 -20.97 14.58
CA ASN A 517 -11.55 -21.02 15.11
C ASN A 517 -12.36 -19.73 14.85
N VAL A 518 -11.66 -18.59 14.77
CA VAL A 518 -12.26 -17.31 14.40
C VAL A 518 -12.40 -17.18 12.88
N LEU A 519 -11.33 -17.45 12.13
CA LEU A 519 -11.26 -17.22 10.68
C LEU A 519 -12.19 -18.14 9.90
N GLU A 520 -12.41 -19.37 10.35
CA GLU A 520 -13.38 -20.28 9.73
C GLU A 520 -14.78 -19.66 9.68
N LYS A 521 -15.23 -19.03 10.77
CA LYS A 521 -16.51 -18.31 10.83
C LYS A 521 -16.51 -17.08 9.92
N LYS A 522 -15.38 -16.37 9.84
CA LYS A 522 -15.24 -15.19 8.97
C LYS A 522 -15.32 -15.54 7.50
N LEU A 523 -14.80 -16.69 7.08
CA LEU A 523 -14.95 -17.19 5.72
C LEU A 523 -16.42 -17.49 5.37
N ASP A 524 -17.18 -18.05 6.32
CA ASP A 524 -18.61 -18.31 6.15
C ASP A 524 -19.43 -17.02 6.06
N GLU A 525 -19.14 -16.03 6.92
CA GLU A 525 -19.81 -14.71 6.91
C GLU A 525 -19.73 -14.02 5.53
N VAL A 526 -18.61 -14.20 4.82
CA VAL A 526 -18.41 -13.60 3.49
C VAL A 526 -18.66 -14.57 2.32
N ASN A 527 -19.14 -15.79 2.58
CA ASN A 527 -19.36 -16.86 1.59
C ASN A 527 -18.12 -17.25 0.77
N ALA A 528 -16.93 -17.16 1.37
CA ALA A 528 -15.66 -17.41 0.70
C ALA A 528 -15.05 -18.79 1.00
N ARG A 529 -15.77 -19.68 1.73
CA ARG A 529 -15.27 -21.00 2.09
C ARG A 529 -14.85 -21.84 0.87
N ARG A 530 -15.63 -21.83 -0.21
CA ARG A 530 -15.28 -22.56 -1.44
C ARG A 530 -14.03 -22.03 -2.10
N LEU A 531 -13.88 -20.70 -2.19
CA LEU A 531 -12.66 -20.08 -2.71
C LEU A 531 -11.44 -20.54 -1.91
N PHE A 532 -11.56 -20.57 -0.59
CA PHE A 532 -10.49 -20.99 0.31
C PHE A 532 -10.20 -22.49 0.17
N GLU A 533 -11.21 -23.37 0.30
CA GLU A 533 -11.02 -24.83 0.33
C GLU A 533 -10.74 -25.45 -1.06
N ASP A 534 -11.33 -24.92 -2.13
CA ASP A 534 -11.24 -25.52 -3.46
C ASP A 534 -10.12 -24.92 -4.32
N ILE A 535 -9.66 -23.69 -4.02
CA ILE A 535 -8.64 -22.99 -4.81
C ILE A 535 -7.40 -22.70 -3.97
N GLU A 536 -7.49 -21.88 -2.89
CA GLU A 536 -6.28 -21.41 -2.21
C GLU A 536 -5.57 -22.53 -1.45
N MET A 537 -6.29 -23.37 -0.73
CA MET A 537 -5.64 -24.45 0.03
C MET A 537 -5.03 -25.56 -0.84
N PRO A 538 -5.69 -26.08 -1.88
CA PRO A 538 -5.05 -27.05 -2.76
C PRO A 538 -3.82 -26.52 -3.50
N LEU A 539 -3.80 -25.21 -3.78
CA LEU A 539 -2.68 -24.55 -4.46
C LEU A 539 -1.39 -24.56 -3.62
N VAL A 540 -1.48 -24.60 -2.30
CA VAL A 540 -0.30 -24.62 -1.39
C VAL A 540 0.67 -25.72 -1.80
N LYS A 541 0.19 -26.96 -2.02
CA LYS A 541 1.05 -28.08 -2.41
C LYS A 541 1.63 -27.94 -3.83
N VAL A 542 0.86 -27.33 -4.73
CA VAL A 542 1.31 -27.07 -6.10
C VAL A 542 2.49 -26.10 -6.09
N LEU A 543 2.34 -25.01 -5.36
CA LEU A 543 3.39 -23.99 -5.24
C LEU A 543 4.63 -24.52 -4.53
N ALA A 544 4.44 -25.26 -3.44
CA ALA A 544 5.55 -25.89 -2.73
C ALA A 544 6.33 -26.87 -3.65
N ASP A 545 5.65 -27.70 -4.42
CA ASP A 545 6.32 -28.58 -5.39
C ASP A 545 7.05 -27.77 -6.48
N MET A 546 6.49 -26.65 -6.95
CA MET A 546 7.15 -25.77 -7.92
C MET A 546 8.39 -25.09 -7.32
N GLU A 547 8.30 -24.62 -6.08
CA GLU A 547 9.42 -24.00 -5.36
C GLU A 547 10.55 -25.01 -5.11
N ILE A 548 10.20 -26.24 -4.69
CA ILE A 548 11.16 -27.33 -4.51
C ILE A 548 11.78 -27.77 -5.84
N ASN A 549 11.00 -27.82 -6.93
CA ASN A 549 11.52 -28.16 -8.25
C ASN A 549 12.54 -27.15 -8.77
N GLY A 550 12.30 -25.87 -8.51
CA GLY A 550 13.14 -24.78 -8.99
C GLY A 550 13.20 -24.67 -10.51
N VAL A 551 14.07 -23.79 -10.99
CA VAL A 551 14.30 -23.55 -12.42
C VAL A 551 15.80 -23.54 -12.70
N ARG A 552 16.23 -24.22 -13.74
CA ARG A 552 17.63 -24.32 -14.14
C ARG A 552 18.07 -23.14 -15.00
N LEU A 553 19.30 -22.66 -14.78
CA LEU A 553 19.92 -21.62 -15.58
C LEU A 553 21.11 -22.15 -16.38
N ASP A 554 21.22 -21.68 -17.62
CA ASP A 554 22.46 -21.80 -18.44
C ASP A 554 23.42 -20.67 -18.04
N THR A 555 24.38 -21.02 -17.19
CA THR A 555 25.36 -20.05 -16.68
C THR A 555 26.35 -19.60 -17.75
N GLU A 556 26.61 -20.39 -18.78
CA GLU A 556 27.52 -20.03 -19.89
C GLU A 556 26.82 -19.01 -20.82
N GLN A 557 25.56 -19.28 -21.19
CA GLN A 557 24.76 -18.32 -21.93
C GLN A 557 24.63 -17.00 -21.16
N LEU A 558 24.46 -17.06 -19.83
CA LEU A 558 24.36 -15.86 -19.00
C LEU A 558 25.62 -15.02 -18.97
N LYS A 559 26.81 -15.67 -18.97
CA LYS A 559 28.14 -15.01 -19.09
C LYS A 559 28.30 -14.32 -20.45
N GLU A 560 27.80 -14.94 -21.52
CA GLU A 560 27.85 -14.32 -22.84
C GLU A 560 26.92 -13.11 -22.92
N THR A 561 25.71 -13.24 -22.39
CA THR A 561 24.75 -12.13 -22.25
C THR A 561 25.34 -10.98 -21.44
N GLN A 562 26.06 -11.29 -20.35
CA GLN A 562 26.77 -10.28 -19.56
C GLN A 562 27.76 -9.46 -20.37
N LYS A 563 28.59 -10.11 -21.20
CA LYS A 563 29.55 -9.43 -22.06
C LYS A 563 28.85 -8.49 -23.05
N VAL A 564 27.84 -9.01 -23.76
CA VAL A 564 27.10 -8.26 -24.74
C VAL A 564 26.43 -7.03 -24.11
N PHE A 565 25.78 -7.21 -22.97
CA PHE A 565 25.09 -6.10 -22.27
C PHE A 565 26.08 -5.08 -21.72
N THR A 566 27.23 -5.52 -21.21
CA THR A 566 28.28 -4.62 -20.72
C THR A 566 28.86 -3.79 -21.88
N GLU A 567 29.11 -4.41 -23.02
CA GLU A 567 29.61 -3.71 -24.21
C GLU A 567 28.63 -2.67 -24.73
N ARG A 568 27.33 -3.01 -24.82
CA ARG A 568 26.27 -2.08 -25.22
C ARG A 568 26.11 -0.94 -24.21
N MET A 569 26.12 -1.26 -22.92
CA MET A 569 26.02 -0.25 -21.86
C MET A 569 27.17 0.76 -21.97
N ASN A 570 28.40 0.29 -22.20
CA ASN A 570 29.57 1.14 -22.37
C ASN A 570 29.55 1.95 -23.70
N GLN A 571 28.87 1.45 -24.73
CA GLN A 571 28.61 2.22 -25.96
C GLN A 571 27.65 3.36 -25.70
N TYR A 572 26.52 3.11 -25.07
CA TYR A 572 25.56 4.16 -24.70
C TYR A 572 26.17 5.22 -23.79
N GLU A 573 27.02 4.81 -22.84
CA GLU A 573 27.74 5.72 -21.96
C GLU A 573 28.67 6.66 -22.75
N ARG A 574 29.47 6.11 -23.67
CA ARG A 574 30.38 6.90 -24.51
C ARG A 574 29.61 7.88 -25.40
N HIS A 575 28.56 7.44 -26.09
CA HIS A 575 27.73 8.31 -26.91
C HIS A 575 27.10 9.43 -26.07
N ALA A 576 26.56 9.11 -24.90
CA ALA A 576 26.01 10.13 -24.02
C ALA A 576 27.05 11.17 -23.56
N PHE A 577 28.32 10.74 -23.32
CA PHE A 577 29.41 11.67 -22.97
C PHE A 577 29.85 12.52 -24.17
N GLU A 578 29.93 11.96 -25.37
CA GLU A 578 30.23 12.68 -26.61
C GLU A 578 29.19 13.78 -26.86
N GLU A 579 27.90 13.46 -26.76
CA GLU A 579 26.81 14.41 -26.95
C GLU A 579 26.73 15.47 -25.86
N ALA A 580 26.99 15.09 -24.59
CA ALA A 580 27.08 16.03 -23.48
C ALA A 580 28.33 16.92 -23.55
N GLY A 581 29.37 16.50 -24.31
CA GLY A 581 30.68 17.17 -24.37
C GLY A 581 31.45 17.10 -23.03
N GLN A 582 31.12 16.15 -22.17
CA GLN A 582 31.78 15.89 -20.88
C GLN A 582 31.33 14.56 -20.30
N GLU A 583 32.18 13.96 -19.47
CA GLU A 583 31.81 12.80 -18.65
C GLU A 583 30.91 13.20 -17.47
N PHE A 584 29.98 12.34 -17.11
CA PHE A 584 29.08 12.49 -15.98
C PHE A 584 28.51 11.12 -15.55
N ASN A 585 28.04 11.02 -14.31
CA ASN A 585 27.43 9.77 -13.84
C ASN A 585 25.97 9.66 -14.34
N ILE A 586 25.72 8.83 -15.37
CA ILE A 586 24.41 8.57 -15.96
C ILE A 586 23.43 7.94 -14.96
N SER A 587 23.95 7.24 -13.94
CA SER A 587 23.14 6.70 -12.86
C SER A 587 22.71 7.75 -11.82
N SER A 588 23.28 8.97 -11.87
CA SER A 588 22.92 10.06 -10.97
C SER A 588 21.79 10.91 -11.57
N PRO A 589 20.56 10.85 -11.02
CA PRO A 589 19.46 11.70 -11.50
C PRO A 589 19.81 13.20 -11.49
N ARG A 590 20.63 13.63 -10.55
CA ARG A 590 21.07 15.01 -10.41
C ARG A 590 21.95 15.42 -11.59
N GLN A 591 23.00 14.65 -11.88
CA GLN A 591 23.94 14.98 -12.97
C GLN A 591 23.27 14.90 -14.33
N VAL A 592 22.45 13.89 -14.56
CA VAL A 592 21.63 13.77 -15.77
C VAL A 592 20.74 14.99 -15.94
N GLY A 593 20.06 15.43 -14.87
CA GLY A 593 19.22 16.62 -14.92
C GLY A 593 20.00 17.92 -15.22
N GLU A 594 21.19 18.08 -14.65
CA GLU A 594 22.07 19.22 -14.92
C GLU A 594 22.56 19.24 -16.38
N ILE A 595 22.83 18.07 -16.97
CA ILE A 595 23.19 17.96 -18.40
C ILE A 595 21.99 18.28 -19.29
N LEU A 596 20.90 17.53 -19.17
CA LEU A 596 19.78 17.60 -20.10
C LEU A 596 19.02 18.93 -20.02
N PHE A 597 18.80 19.44 -18.81
CA PHE A 597 17.95 20.60 -18.58
C PHE A 597 18.73 21.87 -18.17
N GLY A 598 19.90 21.73 -17.58
CA GLY A 598 20.76 22.86 -17.22
C GLY A 598 21.63 23.29 -18.40
N LYS A 599 22.46 22.37 -18.96
CA LYS A 599 23.42 22.65 -20.01
C LYS A 599 22.78 22.63 -21.42
N MET A 600 22.10 21.54 -21.76
CA MET A 600 21.53 21.34 -23.11
C MET A 600 20.18 22.03 -23.29
N GLN A 601 19.47 22.37 -22.22
CA GLN A 601 18.20 23.08 -22.20
C GLN A 601 17.13 22.44 -23.10
N LEU A 602 17.02 21.10 -23.10
CA LEU A 602 16.11 20.35 -23.96
C LEU A 602 14.63 20.68 -23.75
N VAL A 603 14.27 21.33 -22.66
CA VAL A 603 12.91 21.74 -22.31
C VAL A 603 12.95 23.14 -21.66
N ASP A 604 12.09 24.05 -22.11
CA ASP A 604 12.02 25.43 -21.57
C ASP A 604 11.67 25.47 -20.07
N LYS A 605 10.78 24.59 -19.61
CA LYS A 605 10.32 24.52 -18.21
C LYS A 605 10.36 23.07 -17.71
N PRO A 606 11.55 22.54 -17.38
CA PRO A 606 11.69 21.17 -16.91
C PRO A 606 11.06 20.99 -15.53
N LYS A 607 10.42 19.84 -15.32
CA LYS A 607 9.89 19.45 -14.02
C LYS A 607 11.02 19.33 -13.01
N LYS A 608 10.83 19.91 -11.81
CA LYS A 608 11.74 19.78 -10.70
C LYS A 608 11.10 19.04 -9.53
N THR A 609 11.92 18.33 -8.79
CA THR A 609 11.51 17.71 -7.52
C THR A 609 11.24 18.81 -6.49
N LYS A 610 10.65 18.41 -5.37
CA LYS A 610 10.44 19.30 -4.20
C LYS A 610 11.74 19.93 -3.65
N THR A 611 12.88 19.30 -3.90
CA THR A 611 14.21 19.80 -3.50
C THR A 611 14.89 20.65 -4.58
N GLY A 612 14.15 21.02 -5.63
CA GLY A 612 14.69 21.84 -6.74
C GLY A 612 15.51 21.08 -7.78
N GLN A 613 15.72 19.76 -7.59
CA GLN A 613 16.42 18.92 -8.52
C GLN A 613 15.56 18.59 -9.75
N TYR A 614 16.14 18.52 -10.93
CA TYR A 614 15.44 18.10 -12.14
C TYR A 614 14.91 16.67 -12.03
N VAL A 615 13.69 16.44 -12.51
CA VAL A 615 13.09 15.10 -12.57
C VAL A 615 13.57 14.39 -13.82
N THR A 616 14.30 13.28 -13.63
CA THR A 616 14.82 12.43 -14.71
C THR A 616 14.29 10.99 -14.58
N SER A 617 13.02 10.84 -14.17
CA SER A 617 12.37 9.53 -14.16
C SER A 617 12.22 9.00 -15.59
N GLU A 618 12.12 7.69 -15.73
CA GLU A 618 11.91 7.03 -17.03
C GLU A 618 10.76 7.64 -17.79
N GLU A 619 9.63 7.91 -17.10
CA GLU A 619 8.43 8.52 -17.66
C GLU A 619 8.68 9.93 -18.28
N VAL A 620 9.54 10.72 -17.62
CA VAL A 620 9.91 12.06 -18.13
C VAL A 620 10.87 11.96 -19.30
N LEU A 621 11.83 11.05 -19.26
CA LEU A 621 12.79 10.85 -20.34
C LEU A 621 12.12 10.21 -21.58
N GLN A 622 11.20 9.28 -21.41
CA GLN A 622 10.40 8.69 -22.49
C GLN A 622 9.63 9.75 -23.31
N GLN A 623 9.12 10.81 -22.66
CA GLN A 623 8.46 11.94 -23.37
C GLN A 623 9.43 12.77 -24.22
N LEU A 624 10.73 12.59 -24.01
CA LEU A 624 11.80 13.28 -24.72
C LEU A 624 12.55 12.35 -25.69
N SER A 625 12.22 11.05 -25.70
CA SER A 625 12.78 10.07 -26.63
C SER A 625 12.57 10.53 -28.07
N GLY A 626 13.59 10.37 -28.90
CA GLY A 626 13.62 10.83 -30.28
C GLY A 626 13.81 12.34 -30.50
N LYS A 627 13.81 13.16 -29.40
CA LYS A 627 14.08 14.61 -29.52
C LYS A 627 15.57 14.94 -29.44
N ALA A 628 16.33 14.16 -28.70
CA ALA A 628 17.78 14.28 -28.62
C ALA A 628 18.37 12.89 -28.36
N PRO A 629 19.37 12.43 -29.12
CA PRO A 629 19.93 11.07 -29.02
C PRO A 629 20.42 10.74 -27.62
N ILE A 630 21.02 11.68 -26.91
CA ILE A 630 21.48 11.50 -25.50
C ILE A 630 20.38 10.98 -24.57
N VAL A 631 19.12 11.32 -24.82
CA VAL A 631 17.99 10.87 -23.99
C VAL A 631 17.78 9.38 -24.18
N ASP A 632 17.83 8.93 -25.44
CA ASP A 632 17.69 7.52 -25.79
C ASP A 632 18.88 6.70 -25.28
N ASP A 633 20.11 7.23 -25.36
CA ASP A 633 21.29 6.60 -24.79
C ASP A 633 21.22 6.48 -23.26
N ILE A 634 20.74 7.50 -22.56
CA ILE A 634 20.54 7.46 -21.10
C ILE A 634 19.45 6.44 -20.72
N LEU A 635 18.36 6.36 -21.47
CA LEU A 635 17.30 5.36 -21.24
C LEU A 635 17.83 3.95 -21.46
N ASN A 636 18.53 3.70 -22.56
CA ASN A 636 19.13 2.42 -22.89
C ASN A 636 20.22 2.01 -21.88
N TYR A 637 21.09 2.92 -21.50
CA TYR A 637 22.09 2.67 -20.45
C TYR A 637 21.44 2.23 -19.12
N ARG A 638 20.41 2.95 -18.68
CA ARG A 638 19.70 2.62 -17.43
C ARG A 638 18.98 1.27 -17.53
N GLY A 639 18.37 0.99 -18.68
CA GLY A 639 17.76 -0.31 -18.98
C GLY A 639 18.78 -1.45 -18.87
N MET A 640 19.91 -1.33 -19.59
CA MET A 640 20.99 -2.31 -19.54
C MET A 640 21.54 -2.51 -18.13
N LYS A 641 21.80 -1.43 -17.41
CA LYS A 641 22.31 -1.49 -16.03
C LYS A 641 21.35 -2.20 -15.09
N LYS A 642 20.04 -1.95 -15.25
CA LYS A 642 19.01 -2.65 -14.48
C LYS A 642 19.00 -4.14 -14.78
N LEU A 643 19.05 -4.53 -16.05
CA LEU A 643 19.05 -5.94 -16.47
C LEU A 643 20.31 -6.65 -15.98
N LEU A 644 21.48 -6.03 -16.12
CA LEU A 644 22.75 -6.57 -15.61
C LEU A 644 22.66 -6.78 -14.10
N GLY A 645 22.33 -5.76 -13.33
CA GLY A 645 22.36 -5.85 -11.86
C GLY A 645 21.27 -6.73 -11.27
N THR A 646 20.04 -6.70 -11.85
CA THR A 646 18.89 -7.41 -11.29
C THR A 646 18.87 -8.88 -11.66
N TYR A 647 19.31 -9.23 -12.88
CA TYR A 647 19.20 -10.60 -13.40
C TYR A 647 20.57 -11.21 -13.69
N VAL A 648 21.37 -10.62 -14.55
CA VAL A 648 22.57 -11.27 -15.10
C VAL A 648 23.63 -11.52 -14.03
N GLU A 649 23.83 -10.58 -13.11
CA GLU A 649 24.83 -10.68 -12.03
C GLU A 649 24.24 -11.27 -10.73
N ALA A 650 22.93 -11.14 -10.53
CA ALA A 650 22.29 -11.59 -9.31
C ALA A 650 21.90 -13.07 -9.37
N LEU A 651 21.27 -13.52 -10.46
CA LEU A 651 20.73 -14.87 -10.57
C LEU A 651 21.77 -15.99 -10.36
N PRO A 652 23.01 -15.92 -10.90
CA PRO A 652 24.00 -16.98 -10.67
C PRO A 652 24.37 -17.17 -9.20
N LYS A 653 24.21 -16.15 -8.37
CA LYS A 653 24.51 -16.20 -6.93
C LYS A 653 23.42 -16.89 -6.12
N LEU A 654 22.25 -17.06 -6.72
CA LEU A 654 21.07 -17.69 -6.12
C LEU A 654 20.91 -19.16 -6.52
N ILE A 655 21.80 -19.68 -7.36
CA ILE A 655 21.78 -21.09 -7.75
C ILE A 655 22.12 -21.93 -6.51
N ASP A 656 21.22 -22.83 -6.14
CA ASP A 656 21.43 -23.77 -5.05
C ASP A 656 22.53 -24.76 -5.44
N LYS A 657 23.42 -25.06 -4.49
CA LYS A 657 24.59 -25.93 -4.72
C LYS A 657 24.23 -27.41 -4.75
N LYS A 658 23.06 -27.79 -4.17
CA LYS A 658 22.65 -29.18 -4.07
C LYS A 658 22.07 -29.69 -5.39
N ASP A 659 21.24 -28.89 -6.04
CA ASP A 659 20.50 -29.30 -7.24
C ASP A 659 20.73 -28.43 -8.49
N GLN A 660 21.50 -27.33 -8.35
CA GLN A 660 21.86 -26.41 -9.43
C GLN A 660 20.65 -25.64 -10.02
N HIS A 661 19.59 -25.44 -9.22
CA HIS A 661 18.42 -24.67 -9.59
C HIS A 661 18.33 -23.34 -8.85
N ILE A 662 17.50 -22.45 -9.33
CA ILE A 662 17.04 -21.27 -8.62
C ILE A 662 15.64 -21.56 -8.08
N HIS A 663 15.44 -21.32 -6.79
CA HIS A 663 14.15 -21.47 -6.12
C HIS A 663 13.58 -20.09 -5.83
N THR A 664 12.48 -19.76 -6.52
CA THR A 664 11.70 -18.55 -6.21
C THR A 664 10.62 -18.89 -5.20
N SER A 665 10.14 -17.93 -4.42
CA SER A 665 8.95 -18.10 -3.59
C SER A 665 7.73 -17.51 -4.29
N PHE A 666 6.66 -18.30 -4.42
CA PHE A 666 5.36 -17.85 -4.92
C PHE A 666 4.43 -17.47 -3.76
N ASN A 667 4.04 -16.21 -3.71
CA ASN A 667 3.23 -15.69 -2.61
C ASN A 667 1.77 -15.56 -3.04
N GLN A 668 0.84 -16.19 -2.28
CA GLN A 668 -0.59 -16.13 -2.51
C GLN A 668 -1.25 -14.90 -1.85
N ALA A 669 -0.71 -14.40 -0.75
CA ALA A 669 -1.34 -13.43 0.14
C ALA A 669 -0.76 -11.99 0.02
N ILE A 670 -0.16 -11.61 -1.10
CA ILE A 670 0.45 -10.28 -1.27
C ILE A 670 -0.41 -9.36 -2.15
N THR A 671 -0.96 -9.89 -3.24
CA THR A 671 -1.69 -9.05 -4.20
C THR A 671 -3.17 -8.94 -3.84
N ALA A 672 -3.74 -7.75 -3.89
CA ALA A 672 -5.17 -7.57 -3.64
C ALA A 672 -6.08 -8.12 -4.77
N THR A 673 -5.51 -8.58 -5.88
CA THR A 673 -6.25 -9.13 -7.03
C THR A 673 -6.39 -10.65 -7.01
N GLY A 674 -5.69 -11.36 -6.15
CA GLY A 674 -5.61 -12.81 -6.19
C GLY A 674 -4.48 -13.38 -7.06
N ARG A 675 -3.80 -12.55 -7.85
CA ARG A 675 -2.63 -13.00 -8.63
C ARG A 675 -1.50 -13.42 -7.69
N LEU A 676 -0.73 -14.42 -8.11
CA LEU A 676 0.51 -14.77 -7.42
C LEU A 676 1.55 -13.66 -7.60
N SER A 677 2.43 -13.53 -6.65
CA SER A 677 3.67 -12.75 -6.80
C SER A 677 4.86 -13.67 -6.57
N SER A 678 5.99 -13.36 -7.21
CA SER A 678 7.25 -14.10 -7.06
C SER A 678 8.28 -13.21 -6.36
N SER A 679 9.02 -13.80 -5.42
CA SER A 679 10.09 -13.11 -4.70
C SER A 679 11.29 -14.03 -4.47
N ASP A 680 12.44 -13.43 -4.26
CA ASP A 680 13.69 -14.05 -3.85
C ASP A 680 14.20 -15.23 -4.75
N PRO A 681 14.30 -15.02 -6.10
CA PRO A 681 14.15 -13.81 -6.89
C PRO A 681 12.76 -13.62 -7.52
N ASN A 682 12.38 -12.38 -7.90
CA ASN A 682 11.16 -12.15 -8.66
C ASN A 682 11.37 -12.52 -10.15
N LEU A 683 10.89 -13.69 -10.55
CA LEU A 683 10.99 -14.21 -11.92
C LEU A 683 9.83 -13.75 -12.83
N GLN A 684 8.74 -13.21 -12.26
CA GLN A 684 7.58 -12.72 -13.02
C GLN A 684 7.83 -11.36 -13.68
N ASN A 685 8.90 -10.65 -13.29
CA ASN A 685 9.23 -9.33 -13.82
C ASN A 685 10.32 -9.33 -14.90
N ILE A 686 10.72 -10.48 -15.41
CA ILE A 686 11.68 -10.58 -16.51
C ILE A 686 11.00 -10.06 -17.79
N PRO A 687 11.57 -9.03 -18.46
CA PRO A 687 10.92 -8.38 -19.60
C PRO A 687 10.67 -9.36 -20.76
N VAL A 688 9.51 -9.19 -21.41
CA VAL A 688 9.09 -10.02 -22.56
C VAL A 688 9.17 -9.25 -23.89
N ARG A 689 8.98 -7.90 -23.79
CA ARG A 689 8.68 -7.08 -24.99
C ARG A 689 9.89 -6.53 -25.70
N ASP A 690 10.99 -6.38 -25.00
CA ASP A 690 12.24 -5.90 -25.54
C ASP A 690 13.19 -7.06 -25.89
N ASP A 691 14.06 -6.86 -26.88
CA ASP A 691 14.99 -7.88 -27.33
C ASP A 691 16.02 -8.24 -26.25
N ASP A 692 16.33 -7.32 -25.36
CA ASP A 692 17.29 -7.54 -24.26
C ASP A 692 16.67 -8.42 -23.16
N GLY A 693 15.37 -8.25 -22.88
CA GLY A 693 14.64 -9.15 -21.97
C GLY A 693 14.55 -10.58 -22.52
N LYS A 694 14.38 -10.72 -23.84
CA LYS A 694 14.39 -12.03 -24.52
C LYS A 694 15.72 -12.76 -24.36
N GLU A 695 16.86 -12.05 -24.42
CA GLU A 695 18.18 -12.66 -24.19
C GLU A 695 18.32 -13.24 -22.76
N ILE A 696 17.69 -12.64 -21.77
CA ILE A 696 17.65 -13.19 -20.40
C ILE A 696 16.78 -14.46 -20.36
N ARG A 697 15.66 -14.49 -21.07
CA ARG A 697 14.79 -15.69 -21.12
C ARG A 697 15.46 -16.89 -21.76
N LYS A 698 16.39 -16.70 -22.70
CA LYS A 698 17.21 -17.78 -23.26
C LYS A 698 18.05 -18.52 -22.21
N CYS A 699 18.39 -17.84 -21.13
CA CYS A 699 19.20 -18.43 -20.07
C CYS A 699 18.42 -19.40 -19.16
N PHE A 700 17.08 -19.40 -19.24
CA PHE A 700 16.25 -20.35 -18.49
C PHE A 700 16.01 -21.58 -19.32
N ILE A 701 16.50 -22.72 -18.83
CA ILE A 701 16.51 -24.01 -19.53
C ILE A 701 15.77 -25.07 -18.72
N ALA A 702 15.31 -26.13 -19.39
CA ALA A 702 14.73 -27.31 -18.75
C ALA A 702 15.81 -28.16 -18.05
N ASP A 703 15.39 -29.09 -17.21
CA ASP A 703 16.25 -30.11 -16.61
C ASP A 703 17.02 -30.90 -17.67
N GLU A 704 18.12 -31.53 -17.26
CA GLU A 704 18.93 -32.32 -18.18
C GLU A 704 18.10 -33.45 -18.81
N GLY A 705 18.15 -33.53 -20.14
CA GLY A 705 17.38 -34.49 -20.91
C GLY A 705 15.90 -34.15 -21.09
N CYS A 706 15.45 -33.03 -20.58
CA CYS A 706 14.09 -32.51 -20.75
C CYS A 706 14.02 -31.41 -21.81
N LYS A 707 12.81 -31.05 -22.20
CA LYS A 707 12.49 -29.91 -23.04
C LYS A 707 11.66 -28.89 -22.25
N TRP A 708 11.81 -27.60 -22.57
CA TRP A 708 10.92 -26.59 -22.06
C TRP A 708 9.58 -26.59 -22.79
N PHE A 709 8.51 -26.60 -22.05
CA PHE A 709 7.15 -26.46 -22.56
C PHE A 709 6.50 -25.26 -21.92
N SER A 710 5.91 -24.38 -22.71
CA SER A 710 5.16 -23.21 -22.25
C SER A 710 3.72 -23.29 -22.75
N ALA A 711 2.79 -22.91 -21.91
CA ALA A 711 1.37 -22.78 -22.27
C ALA A 711 0.82 -21.48 -21.68
N ASP A 712 0.21 -20.65 -22.54
CA ASP A 712 -0.27 -19.29 -22.21
C ASP A 712 -1.74 -19.13 -22.60
N TYR A 713 -2.53 -18.47 -21.77
CA TYR A 713 -3.92 -18.18 -22.10
C TYR A 713 -4.05 -17.10 -23.18
N SER A 714 -4.72 -17.42 -24.26
CA SER A 714 -4.99 -16.46 -25.33
C SER A 714 -6.08 -15.47 -24.94
N GLN A 715 -5.70 -14.23 -24.61
CA GLN A 715 -6.59 -13.09 -24.36
C GLN A 715 -7.63 -13.35 -23.23
N ILE A 716 -7.22 -13.99 -22.16
CA ILE A 716 -8.11 -14.43 -21.08
C ILE A 716 -8.95 -13.29 -20.48
N GLU A 717 -8.37 -12.11 -20.24
CA GLU A 717 -9.09 -10.95 -19.68
C GLU A 717 -10.24 -10.48 -20.60
N LEU A 718 -10.04 -10.51 -21.92
CA LEU A 718 -11.08 -10.15 -22.89
C LEU A 718 -12.20 -11.22 -22.93
N ARG A 719 -11.85 -12.50 -22.79
CA ARG A 719 -12.82 -13.60 -22.73
C ARG A 719 -13.65 -13.54 -21.46
N ILE A 720 -13.02 -13.19 -20.33
CA ILE A 720 -13.72 -12.94 -19.07
C ILE A 720 -14.64 -11.72 -19.20
N MET A 721 -14.20 -10.64 -19.83
CA MET A 721 -15.06 -9.49 -20.11
C MET A 721 -16.26 -9.85 -20.98
N ALA A 722 -16.07 -10.64 -22.03
CA ALA A 722 -17.16 -11.14 -22.86
C ALA A 722 -18.20 -11.93 -22.05
N HIS A 723 -17.72 -12.79 -21.16
CA HIS A 723 -18.59 -13.59 -20.28
C HIS A 723 -19.35 -12.69 -19.27
N LEU A 724 -18.64 -11.82 -18.56
CA LEU A 724 -19.22 -10.97 -17.50
C LEU A 724 -20.19 -9.93 -18.04
N SER A 725 -19.90 -9.36 -19.21
CA SER A 725 -20.78 -8.37 -19.87
C SER A 725 -21.97 -9.04 -20.58
N GLY A 726 -21.79 -10.28 -21.03
CA GLY A 726 -22.77 -10.95 -21.89
C GLY A 726 -22.95 -10.23 -23.24
N ASP A 727 -21.91 -9.53 -23.74
CA ASP A 727 -21.95 -8.81 -25.03
C ASP A 727 -21.93 -9.82 -26.18
N GLU A 728 -23.02 -9.85 -26.96
CA GLU A 728 -23.24 -10.82 -28.02
C GLU A 728 -22.20 -10.69 -29.14
N ASN A 729 -21.85 -9.46 -29.53
CA ASN A 729 -20.86 -9.24 -30.58
C ASN A 729 -19.47 -9.73 -30.15
N MET A 730 -19.12 -9.53 -28.88
CA MET A 730 -17.85 -9.99 -28.33
C MET A 730 -17.81 -11.51 -28.18
N ILE A 731 -18.91 -12.11 -27.71
CA ILE A 731 -19.06 -13.56 -27.58
C ILE A 731 -18.97 -14.24 -28.93
N GLU A 732 -19.68 -13.72 -29.95
CA GLU A 732 -19.68 -14.28 -31.30
C GLU A 732 -18.27 -14.21 -31.91
N ALA A 733 -17.58 -13.08 -31.80
CA ALA A 733 -16.23 -12.94 -32.29
C ALA A 733 -15.27 -14.01 -31.71
N PHE A 734 -15.38 -14.32 -30.40
CA PHE A 734 -14.56 -15.39 -29.80
C PHE A 734 -14.98 -16.81 -30.19
N ARG A 735 -16.28 -17.04 -30.40
CA ARG A 735 -16.78 -18.38 -30.83
C ARG A 735 -16.41 -18.71 -32.26
N GLU A 736 -16.39 -17.71 -33.12
CA GLU A 736 -15.97 -17.86 -34.52
C GLU A 736 -14.45 -17.88 -34.71
N GLY A 737 -13.69 -17.68 -33.61
CA GLY A 737 -12.22 -17.67 -33.63
C GLY A 737 -11.59 -16.44 -34.30
N PHE A 738 -12.34 -15.35 -34.41
CA PHE A 738 -11.81 -14.11 -34.95
C PHE A 738 -10.82 -13.45 -33.99
N ASP A 739 -9.79 -12.85 -34.57
CA ASP A 739 -8.90 -11.98 -33.82
C ASP A 739 -9.67 -10.72 -33.38
N ILE A 740 -10.02 -10.66 -32.09
CA ILE A 740 -10.80 -9.57 -31.49
C ILE A 740 -10.14 -8.20 -31.73
N HIS A 741 -8.82 -8.13 -31.82
CA HIS A 741 -8.12 -6.88 -32.10
C HIS A 741 -8.25 -6.47 -33.58
N ARG A 742 -8.22 -7.43 -34.51
CA ARG A 742 -8.53 -7.18 -35.92
C ARG A 742 -10.01 -6.86 -36.09
N ALA A 743 -10.90 -7.56 -35.41
CA ALA A 743 -12.33 -7.27 -35.44
C ALA A 743 -12.64 -5.85 -34.92
N THR A 744 -12.02 -5.45 -33.82
CA THR A 744 -12.11 -4.08 -33.29
C THR A 744 -11.53 -3.06 -34.28
N ALA A 745 -10.35 -3.32 -34.84
CA ALA A 745 -9.72 -2.47 -35.83
C ALA A 745 -10.60 -2.28 -37.07
N SER A 746 -11.14 -3.38 -37.63
CA SER A 746 -12.06 -3.36 -38.78
C SER A 746 -13.24 -2.42 -38.53
N LYS A 747 -13.84 -2.48 -37.33
CA LYS A 747 -14.97 -1.61 -36.98
C LYS A 747 -14.57 -0.15 -36.73
N ILE A 748 -13.42 0.08 -36.07
CA ILE A 748 -12.90 1.43 -35.82
C ILE A 748 -12.55 2.16 -37.12
N TRP A 749 -11.79 1.50 -38.01
CA TRP A 749 -11.36 2.11 -39.29
C TRP A 749 -12.35 1.91 -40.44
N LYS A 750 -13.46 1.15 -40.19
CA LYS A 750 -14.51 0.82 -41.18
C LYS A 750 -13.95 0.14 -42.42
N GLU A 751 -13.02 -0.76 -42.21
CA GLU A 751 -12.34 -1.54 -43.24
C GLU A 751 -12.67 -3.04 -43.03
N PRO A 752 -12.71 -3.84 -44.13
CA PRO A 752 -12.83 -5.30 -43.97
C PRO A 752 -11.72 -5.86 -43.12
N MET A 753 -12.00 -6.91 -42.33
CA MET A 753 -11.07 -7.49 -41.34
C MET A 753 -9.77 -7.98 -42.01
N GLN A 754 -9.84 -8.44 -43.24
CA GLN A 754 -8.70 -8.88 -44.06
C GLN A 754 -7.75 -7.74 -44.48
N ASP A 755 -8.24 -6.52 -44.55
CA ASP A 755 -7.49 -5.35 -44.99
C ASP A 755 -6.82 -4.61 -43.81
N VAL A 756 -7.15 -5.02 -42.56
CA VAL A 756 -6.59 -4.43 -41.36
C VAL A 756 -5.09 -4.72 -41.27
N SER A 757 -4.29 -3.67 -41.25
CA SER A 757 -2.83 -3.77 -41.10
C SER A 757 -2.43 -4.19 -39.67
N ASP A 758 -1.22 -4.74 -39.53
CA ASP A 758 -0.69 -5.09 -38.22
C ASP A 758 -0.50 -3.86 -37.33
N ALA A 759 -0.20 -2.70 -37.89
CA ALA A 759 -0.14 -1.44 -37.13
C ALA A 759 -1.52 -1.04 -36.56
N GLN A 760 -2.60 -1.17 -37.32
CA GLN A 760 -3.95 -0.94 -36.85
C GLN A 760 -4.36 -1.97 -35.80
N ARG A 761 -4.05 -3.25 -36.02
CA ARG A 761 -4.27 -4.32 -35.06
C ARG A 761 -3.57 -4.01 -33.72
N LYS A 762 -2.29 -3.57 -33.76
CA LYS A 762 -1.52 -3.20 -32.57
C LYS A 762 -2.13 -2.01 -31.84
N LYS A 763 -2.61 -1.00 -32.57
CA LYS A 763 -3.33 0.14 -31.98
C LYS A 763 -4.67 -0.31 -31.36
N ALA A 764 -5.44 -1.14 -32.05
CA ALA A 764 -6.69 -1.70 -31.52
C ALA A 764 -6.44 -2.56 -30.27
N LYS A 765 -5.35 -3.33 -30.21
CA LYS A 765 -4.95 -4.06 -29.00
C LYS A 765 -4.73 -3.10 -27.83
N GLN A 766 -4.03 -2.01 -28.02
CA GLN A 766 -3.80 -1.01 -26.99
C GLN A 766 -5.11 -0.32 -26.54
N ALA A 767 -6.00 -0.05 -27.48
CA ALA A 767 -7.31 0.53 -27.20
C ALA A 767 -8.20 -0.45 -26.42
N ASN A 768 -8.31 -1.70 -26.85
CA ASN A 768 -9.12 -2.72 -26.18
C ASN A 768 -8.75 -2.87 -24.72
N PHE A 769 -7.48 -3.09 -24.42
CA PHE A 769 -7.02 -3.18 -23.03
C PHE A 769 -7.18 -1.87 -22.27
N GLY A 770 -6.84 -0.73 -22.90
CA GLY A 770 -7.01 0.57 -22.26
C GLY A 770 -8.45 0.85 -21.86
N ILE A 771 -9.41 0.63 -22.76
CA ILE A 771 -10.84 0.93 -22.56
C ILE A 771 -11.43 0.01 -21.49
N ILE A 772 -11.14 -1.29 -21.55
CA ILE A 772 -11.60 -2.26 -20.55
C ILE A 772 -11.10 -1.91 -19.15
N TYR A 773 -9.89 -1.37 -19.04
CA TYR A 773 -9.35 -0.88 -17.77
C TYR A 773 -9.79 0.53 -17.38
N GLY A 774 -10.75 1.11 -18.09
CA GLY A 774 -11.32 2.40 -17.77
C GLY A 774 -10.37 3.59 -18.05
N ILE A 775 -9.56 3.52 -19.10
CA ILE A 775 -8.71 4.63 -19.52
C ILE A 775 -9.55 5.84 -19.91
N THR A 776 -9.12 7.03 -19.52
CA THR A 776 -9.75 8.28 -19.97
C THR A 776 -9.34 8.61 -21.41
N ALA A 777 -10.14 9.43 -22.11
CA ALA A 777 -9.79 9.91 -23.44
C ALA A 777 -8.41 10.61 -23.47
N PHE A 778 -8.07 11.35 -22.42
CA PHE A 778 -6.77 11.97 -22.25
C PHE A 778 -5.63 10.94 -22.14
N GLY A 779 -5.81 9.91 -21.31
CA GLY A 779 -4.82 8.84 -21.14
C GLY A 779 -4.64 8.01 -22.42
N LEU A 780 -5.74 7.74 -23.14
CA LEU A 780 -5.69 7.02 -24.42
C LEU A 780 -4.99 7.85 -25.51
N ALA A 781 -5.28 9.15 -25.57
CA ALA A 781 -4.63 10.09 -26.49
C ALA A 781 -3.12 10.12 -26.32
N GLN A 782 -2.64 10.22 -25.08
CA GLN A 782 -1.21 10.17 -24.76
C GLN A 782 -0.56 8.82 -25.12
N ARG A 783 -1.26 7.71 -24.86
CA ARG A 783 -0.72 6.35 -25.08
C ARG A 783 -0.62 5.97 -26.55
N MET A 784 -1.53 6.49 -27.38
CA MET A 784 -1.62 6.19 -28.81
C MET A 784 -1.02 7.28 -29.71
N ASP A 785 -0.56 8.38 -29.12
CA ASP A 785 -0.08 9.59 -29.84
C ASP A 785 -1.12 10.11 -30.83
N ILE A 786 -2.36 10.32 -30.35
CA ILE A 786 -3.49 10.87 -31.11
C ILE A 786 -4.12 12.05 -30.38
N SER A 787 -4.97 12.80 -31.04
CA SER A 787 -5.69 13.91 -30.41
C SER A 787 -6.74 13.40 -29.36
N ASN A 788 -7.04 14.23 -28.38
CA ASN A 788 -8.11 13.93 -27.40
C ASN A 788 -9.48 13.70 -28.05
N LYS A 789 -9.74 14.35 -29.21
CA LYS A 789 -10.98 14.19 -29.96
C LYS A 789 -11.04 12.80 -30.60
N GLU A 790 -9.95 12.36 -31.22
CA GLU A 790 -9.84 11.03 -31.84
C GLU A 790 -9.93 9.94 -30.76
N ALA A 791 -9.25 10.11 -29.61
CA ALA A 791 -9.33 9.16 -28.51
C ALA A 791 -10.76 9.03 -27.97
N ARG A 792 -11.50 10.14 -27.84
CA ARG A 792 -12.89 10.11 -27.42
C ARG A 792 -13.77 9.40 -28.45
N GLN A 793 -13.62 9.72 -29.73
CA GLN A 793 -14.35 9.04 -30.81
C GLN A 793 -14.08 7.53 -30.80
N LEU A 794 -12.85 7.12 -30.58
CA LEU A 794 -12.45 5.71 -30.53
C LEU A 794 -13.10 4.98 -29.34
N ILE A 795 -13.21 5.61 -28.19
CA ILE A 795 -13.93 5.07 -27.02
C ILE A 795 -15.43 4.95 -27.30
N ASP A 796 -16.01 5.98 -27.91
CA ASP A 796 -17.43 5.99 -28.29
C ASP A 796 -17.75 4.90 -29.31
N ASP A 797 -16.93 4.75 -30.35
CA ASP A 797 -17.05 3.70 -31.36
C ASP A 797 -16.88 2.30 -30.78
N TYR A 798 -15.98 2.12 -29.81
CA TYR A 798 -15.81 0.87 -29.09
C TYR A 798 -17.08 0.48 -28.33
N PHE A 799 -17.65 1.39 -27.56
CA PHE A 799 -18.88 1.14 -26.80
C PHE A 799 -20.13 1.04 -27.70
N HIS A 800 -20.11 1.67 -28.88
CA HIS A 800 -21.15 1.42 -29.88
C HIS A 800 -21.07 0.00 -30.44
N THR A 801 -19.87 -0.53 -30.57
CA THR A 801 -19.61 -1.89 -31.05
C THR A 801 -19.95 -2.94 -29.98
N PHE A 802 -19.61 -2.66 -28.72
CA PHE A 802 -19.78 -3.54 -27.56
C PHE A 802 -20.61 -2.84 -26.46
N PRO A 803 -21.92 -2.64 -26.69
CA PRO A 803 -22.73 -1.81 -25.78
C PRO A 803 -22.92 -2.43 -24.40
N LYS A 804 -22.97 -3.77 -24.31
CA LYS A 804 -23.10 -4.46 -23.02
C LYS A 804 -21.82 -4.41 -22.18
N VAL A 805 -20.65 -4.22 -22.80
CA VAL A 805 -19.39 -3.96 -22.08
C VAL A 805 -19.50 -2.64 -21.32
N HIS A 806 -19.98 -1.57 -21.96
CA HIS A 806 -20.19 -0.29 -21.28
C HIS A 806 -21.20 -0.40 -20.14
N GLN A 807 -22.32 -1.09 -20.39
CA GLN A 807 -23.34 -1.32 -19.38
C GLN A 807 -22.78 -2.09 -18.17
N TYR A 808 -22.00 -3.14 -18.40
CA TYR A 808 -21.32 -3.90 -17.35
C TYR A 808 -20.36 -3.04 -16.52
N MET A 809 -19.56 -2.18 -17.17
CA MET A 809 -18.63 -1.29 -16.48
C MET A 809 -19.35 -0.32 -15.53
N GLU A 810 -20.49 0.25 -15.94
CA GLU A 810 -21.29 1.11 -15.07
C GLU A 810 -21.94 0.31 -13.94
N GLN A 811 -22.50 -0.87 -14.23
CA GLN A 811 -23.08 -1.77 -13.23
C GLN A 811 -22.04 -2.23 -12.19
N ALA A 812 -20.79 -2.50 -12.60
CA ALA A 812 -19.71 -2.89 -11.69
C ALA A 812 -19.39 -1.75 -10.70
N LYS A 813 -19.35 -0.50 -11.17
CA LYS A 813 -19.16 0.68 -10.30
C LYS A 813 -20.32 0.85 -9.33
N ASP A 814 -21.56 0.75 -9.82
CA ASP A 814 -22.75 0.95 -8.99
C ASP A 814 -22.91 -0.16 -7.95
N SER A 815 -22.70 -1.42 -8.34
CA SER A 815 -22.70 -2.55 -7.41
C SER A 815 -21.61 -2.40 -6.33
N THR A 816 -20.42 -1.92 -6.73
CA THR A 816 -19.34 -1.68 -5.77
C THR A 816 -19.67 -0.49 -4.83
N ARG A 817 -20.35 0.55 -5.31
CA ARG A 817 -20.82 1.66 -4.45
C ARG A 817 -21.83 1.17 -3.41
N GLU A 818 -22.69 0.24 -3.79
CA GLU A 818 -23.71 -0.32 -2.89
C GLU A 818 -23.06 -1.28 -1.88
N LYS A 819 -22.29 -2.25 -2.34
CA LYS A 819 -21.73 -3.35 -1.52
C LYS A 819 -20.48 -2.96 -0.75
N GLY A 820 -19.70 -1.97 -1.22
CA GLY A 820 -18.39 -1.61 -0.68
C GLY A 820 -17.22 -2.45 -1.20
N TYR A 821 -17.48 -3.44 -2.05
CA TYR A 821 -16.47 -4.32 -2.64
C TYR A 821 -16.82 -4.75 -4.07
N ALA A 822 -15.81 -5.05 -4.86
CA ALA A 822 -15.91 -5.76 -6.12
C ALA A 822 -15.66 -7.27 -5.89
N GLU A 823 -16.36 -8.15 -6.66
CA GLU A 823 -16.33 -9.59 -6.45
C GLU A 823 -16.04 -10.32 -7.76
N THR A 824 -15.18 -11.36 -7.71
CA THR A 824 -14.86 -12.22 -8.86
C THR A 824 -15.93 -13.28 -9.09
N MET A 825 -15.83 -14.01 -10.20
CA MET A 825 -16.70 -15.15 -10.53
C MET A 825 -16.65 -16.27 -9.48
N PHE A 826 -15.58 -16.33 -8.70
CA PHE A 826 -15.33 -17.36 -7.68
C PHE A 826 -15.54 -16.86 -6.24
N GLY A 827 -16.05 -15.62 -6.07
CA GLY A 827 -16.38 -15.06 -4.77
C GLY A 827 -15.23 -14.35 -4.07
N ARG A 828 -14.11 -14.11 -4.75
CA ARG A 828 -13.02 -13.30 -4.20
C ARG A 828 -13.46 -11.84 -4.13
N ARG A 829 -13.25 -11.19 -3.00
CA ARG A 829 -13.65 -9.81 -2.78
C ARG A 829 -12.45 -8.88 -2.74
N ARG A 830 -12.64 -7.70 -3.32
CA ARG A 830 -11.74 -6.57 -3.17
C ARG A 830 -12.51 -5.39 -2.61
N TYR A 831 -12.17 -4.95 -1.41
CA TYR A 831 -12.83 -3.84 -0.75
C TYR A 831 -12.36 -2.50 -1.32
N LEU A 832 -13.31 -1.61 -1.64
CA LEU A 832 -13.05 -0.33 -2.31
C LEU A 832 -13.77 0.81 -1.59
N PRO A 833 -13.40 1.16 -0.36
CA PRO A 833 -14.06 2.21 0.42
C PRO A 833 -14.01 3.56 -0.29
N ASP A 834 -12.95 3.82 -1.04
CA ASP A 834 -12.74 5.07 -1.78
C ASP A 834 -13.69 5.31 -2.96
N ILE A 835 -14.53 4.34 -3.32
CA ILE A 835 -15.46 4.48 -4.45
C ILE A 835 -16.53 5.56 -4.21
N LYS A 836 -16.77 5.91 -2.95
CA LYS A 836 -17.67 7.00 -2.52
C LYS A 836 -16.91 8.31 -2.27
N SER A 837 -15.60 8.35 -2.51
CA SER A 837 -14.77 9.55 -2.28
C SER A 837 -15.22 10.71 -3.16
N GLY A 838 -15.29 11.88 -2.59
CA GLY A 838 -15.58 13.08 -3.34
C GLY A 838 -14.41 13.63 -4.12
N ASN A 839 -13.20 13.17 -3.85
CA ASN A 839 -12.05 13.48 -4.66
C ASN A 839 -12.12 12.70 -5.97
N ASN A 840 -12.30 13.40 -7.09
CA ASN A 840 -12.42 12.79 -8.42
C ASN A 840 -11.25 11.87 -8.80
N THR A 841 -10.04 12.16 -8.35
CA THR A 841 -8.85 11.34 -8.65
C THR A 841 -8.89 10.04 -7.85
N VAL A 842 -9.23 10.10 -6.58
CA VAL A 842 -9.34 8.96 -5.67
C VAL A 842 -10.50 8.08 -6.09
N ARG A 843 -11.68 8.68 -6.28
CA ARG A 843 -12.88 7.98 -6.75
C ARG A 843 -12.62 7.33 -8.12
N GLY A 844 -12.03 8.03 -9.07
CA GLY A 844 -11.72 7.49 -10.39
C GLY A 844 -10.72 6.33 -10.34
N PHE A 845 -9.82 6.29 -9.35
CA PHE A 845 -8.96 5.13 -9.13
C PHE A 845 -9.75 3.95 -8.58
N ALA A 846 -10.64 4.16 -7.61
CA ALA A 846 -11.50 3.12 -7.05
C ALA A 846 -12.50 2.59 -8.10
N GLU A 847 -13.08 3.46 -8.94
CA GLU A 847 -13.96 3.08 -10.05
C GLU A 847 -13.24 2.19 -11.08
N ARG A 848 -11.99 2.49 -11.43
CA ARG A 848 -11.19 1.59 -12.29
C ARG A 848 -10.94 0.25 -11.63
N ASN A 849 -10.64 0.22 -10.34
CA ASN A 849 -10.47 -1.02 -9.60
C ASN A 849 -11.78 -1.82 -9.50
N ALA A 850 -12.94 -1.17 -9.41
CA ALA A 850 -14.23 -1.83 -9.41
C ALA A 850 -14.52 -2.59 -10.72
N ILE A 851 -14.01 -2.08 -11.85
CA ILE A 851 -14.11 -2.73 -13.16
C ILE A 851 -13.06 -3.85 -13.29
N ASN A 852 -11.81 -3.57 -12.88
CA ASN A 852 -10.67 -4.45 -13.14
C ASN A 852 -10.59 -5.65 -12.19
N ALA A 853 -10.97 -5.47 -10.91
CA ALA A 853 -10.83 -6.52 -9.91
C ALA A 853 -11.62 -7.80 -10.25
N PRO A 854 -12.88 -7.74 -10.73
CA PRO A 854 -13.59 -8.93 -11.13
C PRO A 854 -12.91 -9.68 -12.29
N ILE A 855 -12.29 -8.97 -13.23
CA ILE A 855 -11.63 -9.57 -14.42
C ILE A 855 -10.31 -10.21 -14.00
N GLN A 856 -9.39 -9.40 -13.43
CA GLN A 856 -8.06 -9.86 -13.05
C GLN A 856 -8.09 -10.92 -11.95
N GLY A 857 -9.03 -10.77 -11.01
CA GLY A 857 -9.19 -11.78 -9.96
C GLY A 857 -9.77 -13.09 -10.48
N SER A 858 -10.72 -13.04 -11.42
CA SER A 858 -11.24 -14.27 -12.06
C SER A 858 -10.18 -14.95 -12.92
N GLU A 859 -9.35 -14.21 -13.64
CA GLU A 859 -8.19 -14.74 -14.35
C GLU A 859 -7.24 -15.46 -13.39
N ALA A 860 -6.90 -14.81 -12.27
CA ALA A 860 -6.02 -15.40 -11.26
C ALA A 860 -6.61 -16.71 -10.68
N ASP A 861 -7.92 -16.76 -10.44
CA ASP A 861 -8.58 -17.95 -9.96
C ASP A 861 -8.62 -19.07 -11.03
N ILE A 862 -8.85 -18.73 -12.30
CA ILE A 862 -8.85 -19.69 -13.42
C ILE A 862 -7.48 -20.36 -13.57
N ILE A 863 -6.39 -19.58 -13.57
CA ILE A 863 -5.05 -20.17 -13.71
C ILE A 863 -4.69 -21.03 -12.49
N LYS A 864 -5.09 -20.64 -11.28
CA LYS A 864 -4.91 -21.45 -10.06
C LYS A 864 -5.64 -22.79 -10.16
N ILE A 865 -6.88 -22.80 -10.68
CA ILE A 865 -7.66 -24.02 -10.91
C ILE A 865 -6.96 -24.91 -11.93
N ALA A 866 -6.47 -24.33 -13.03
CA ALA A 866 -5.71 -25.08 -14.03
C ALA A 866 -4.45 -25.71 -13.41
N MET A 867 -3.65 -24.95 -12.66
CA MET A 867 -2.45 -25.43 -11.97
C MET A 867 -2.76 -26.62 -11.05
N ILE A 868 -3.81 -26.51 -10.23
CA ILE A 868 -4.23 -27.59 -9.31
C ILE A 868 -4.62 -28.85 -10.08
N ARG A 869 -5.39 -28.72 -11.16
CA ARG A 869 -5.85 -29.88 -11.98
C ARG A 869 -4.69 -30.52 -12.71
N ILE A 870 -3.82 -29.75 -13.35
CA ILE A 870 -2.61 -30.24 -14.01
C ILE A 870 -1.72 -31.01 -13.03
N TRP A 871 -1.46 -30.40 -11.85
CA TRP A 871 -0.63 -31.02 -10.81
C TRP A 871 -1.23 -32.37 -10.33
N ARG A 872 -2.54 -32.44 -10.10
CA ARG A 872 -3.23 -33.67 -9.71
C ARG A 872 -3.09 -34.75 -10.79
N ARG A 873 -3.32 -34.39 -12.05
CA ARG A 873 -3.19 -35.30 -13.19
C ARG A 873 -1.76 -35.84 -13.32
N PHE A 874 -0.74 -34.98 -13.14
CA PHE A 874 0.66 -35.42 -13.16
C PHE A 874 0.95 -36.43 -12.04
N LYS A 875 0.41 -36.23 -10.85
CA LYS A 875 0.55 -37.17 -9.73
C LYS A 875 -0.21 -38.46 -9.96
N GLU A 876 -1.45 -38.40 -10.42
CA GLU A 876 -2.31 -39.60 -10.70
C GLU A 876 -1.74 -40.48 -11.81
N GLU A 877 -1.16 -39.89 -12.84
CA GLU A 877 -0.55 -40.57 -13.96
C GLU A 877 0.93 -40.87 -13.76
N HIS A 878 1.47 -40.58 -12.58
CA HIS A 878 2.89 -40.80 -12.21
C HIS A 878 3.88 -40.22 -13.21
N LEU A 879 3.58 -39.04 -13.78
CA LEU A 879 4.47 -38.34 -14.70
C LEU A 879 5.67 -37.78 -13.95
N ARG A 880 6.84 -37.84 -14.60
CA ARG A 880 8.12 -37.31 -14.09
C ARG A 880 8.30 -35.85 -14.42
N SER A 881 7.58 -35.36 -15.43
CA SER A 881 7.58 -33.96 -15.87
C SER A 881 7.08 -33.04 -14.78
N LYS A 882 7.59 -31.82 -14.72
CA LYS A 882 7.41 -30.90 -13.62
C LYS A 882 6.84 -29.57 -14.10
N MET A 883 5.89 -29.01 -13.37
CA MET A 883 5.57 -27.59 -13.46
C MET A 883 6.64 -26.82 -12.66
N ILE A 884 7.26 -25.80 -13.27
CA ILE A 884 8.43 -25.11 -12.70
C ILE A 884 8.24 -23.61 -12.51
N LEU A 885 7.40 -22.94 -13.33
CA LEU A 885 7.23 -21.51 -13.28
C LEU A 885 5.83 -21.10 -13.71
N GLN A 886 5.28 -20.08 -13.06
CA GLN A 886 4.06 -19.38 -13.45
C GLN A 886 4.36 -17.89 -13.60
N VAL A 887 4.00 -17.29 -14.74
CA VAL A 887 4.22 -15.88 -15.05
C VAL A 887 2.95 -15.30 -15.68
N HIS A 888 2.22 -14.49 -14.92
CA HIS A 888 0.93 -13.91 -15.32
C HIS A 888 -0.10 -14.96 -15.71
N ASP A 889 -0.35 -15.17 -16.99
CA ASP A 889 -1.27 -16.13 -17.60
C ASP A 889 -0.57 -17.33 -18.25
N GLU A 890 0.76 -17.45 -18.07
CA GLU A 890 1.63 -18.47 -18.62
C GLU A 890 2.06 -19.50 -17.56
N LEU A 891 2.03 -20.79 -17.93
CA LEU A 891 2.58 -21.93 -17.17
C LEU A 891 3.75 -22.55 -17.92
N ASN A 892 4.82 -22.83 -17.19
CA ASN A 892 6.06 -23.39 -17.76
C ASN A 892 6.44 -24.71 -17.10
N PHE A 893 6.94 -25.63 -17.91
CA PHE A 893 7.18 -27.01 -17.52
C PHE A 893 8.57 -27.49 -18.02
N SER A 894 9.19 -28.36 -17.22
CA SER A 894 10.34 -29.18 -17.62
C SER A 894 9.81 -30.58 -17.95
N VAL A 895 9.89 -30.98 -19.22
CA VAL A 895 9.15 -32.14 -19.74
C VAL A 895 10.10 -33.19 -20.33
N TYR A 896 9.94 -34.44 -19.88
CA TYR A 896 10.65 -35.59 -20.46
C TYR A 896 10.16 -35.88 -21.88
N PRO A 897 11.06 -36.14 -22.83
CA PRO A 897 10.68 -36.37 -24.25
C PRO A 897 9.64 -37.46 -24.48
N ASP A 898 9.65 -38.52 -23.67
CA ASP A 898 8.71 -39.63 -23.75
C ASP A 898 7.31 -39.30 -23.15
N GLU A 899 7.18 -38.20 -22.43
CA GLU A 899 5.93 -37.72 -21.86
C GLU A 899 5.31 -36.53 -22.63
N LYS A 900 6.00 -36.08 -23.70
CA LYS A 900 5.72 -34.84 -24.44
C LYS A 900 4.26 -34.70 -24.85
N GLU A 901 3.74 -35.68 -25.60
CA GLU A 901 2.38 -35.66 -26.14
C GLU A 901 1.34 -35.67 -24.99
N ARG A 902 1.63 -36.47 -23.95
CA ARG A 902 0.69 -36.60 -22.83
C ARG A 902 0.64 -35.34 -21.98
N VAL A 903 1.80 -34.72 -21.69
CA VAL A 903 1.86 -33.47 -20.95
C VAL A 903 1.14 -32.37 -21.72
N GLN A 904 1.37 -32.22 -23.01
CA GLN A 904 0.70 -31.19 -23.82
C GLN A 904 -0.83 -31.40 -23.83
N GLU A 905 -1.29 -32.65 -23.97
CA GLU A 905 -2.73 -32.96 -23.90
C GLU A 905 -3.33 -32.56 -22.56
N ILE A 906 -2.71 -32.97 -21.45
CA ILE A 906 -3.21 -32.67 -20.10
C ILE A 906 -3.21 -31.15 -19.86
N VAL A 907 -2.10 -30.48 -20.12
CA VAL A 907 -1.99 -29.04 -19.83
C VAL A 907 -3.01 -28.25 -20.65
N LYS A 908 -3.10 -28.51 -21.94
CA LYS A 908 -4.08 -27.84 -22.80
C LYS A 908 -5.51 -28.12 -22.36
N HIS A 909 -5.83 -29.36 -22.09
CA HIS A 909 -7.18 -29.76 -21.64
C HIS A 909 -7.55 -29.07 -20.34
N GLU A 910 -6.69 -29.09 -19.31
CA GLU A 910 -7.02 -28.52 -17.99
C GLU A 910 -7.06 -26.99 -18.01
N MET A 911 -6.21 -26.34 -18.82
CA MET A 911 -6.28 -24.89 -19.00
C MET A 911 -7.58 -24.49 -19.72
N GLU A 912 -7.91 -25.12 -20.84
CA GLU A 912 -9.10 -24.80 -21.65
C GLU A 912 -10.43 -25.12 -20.92
N ASN A 913 -10.41 -26.02 -19.93
CA ASN A 913 -11.58 -26.44 -19.16
C ASN A 913 -11.53 -25.97 -17.69
N ALA A 914 -10.64 -25.03 -17.32
CA ALA A 914 -10.52 -24.56 -15.94
C ALA A 914 -11.77 -23.83 -15.44
N ALA A 915 -12.50 -23.17 -16.33
CA ALA A 915 -13.75 -22.48 -16.03
C ALA A 915 -14.76 -22.62 -17.17
N ASN A 916 -16.05 -22.57 -16.82
CA ASN A 916 -17.13 -22.60 -17.81
C ASN A 916 -17.56 -21.15 -18.17
N LEU A 917 -16.99 -20.60 -19.23
CA LEU A 917 -17.35 -19.29 -19.75
C LEU A 917 -18.34 -19.38 -20.91
N SER A 918 -19.01 -18.28 -21.25
CA SER A 918 -19.85 -18.16 -22.45
C SER A 918 -19.06 -18.16 -23.77
N VAL A 919 -17.74 -18.09 -23.67
CA VAL A 919 -16.76 -18.18 -24.77
C VAL A 919 -15.75 -19.27 -24.45
N PRO A 920 -15.17 -19.95 -25.45
CA PRO A 920 -14.14 -20.96 -25.18
C PRO A 920 -12.90 -20.29 -24.55
N LEU A 921 -12.29 -20.95 -23.54
CA LEU A 921 -10.92 -20.66 -23.15
C LEU A 921 -10.00 -21.36 -24.15
N THR A 922 -8.94 -20.69 -24.56
CA THR A 922 -7.93 -21.26 -25.46
C THR A 922 -6.55 -21.03 -24.86
N ALA A 923 -5.70 -22.05 -24.91
CA ALA A 923 -4.32 -22.01 -24.50
C ALA A 923 -3.40 -22.24 -25.70
N ASP A 924 -2.57 -21.25 -25.99
CA ASP A 924 -1.48 -21.37 -26.94
C ASP A 924 -0.30 -22.06 -26.26
N SER A 925 0.44 -22.91 -26.98
CA SER A 925 1.56 -23.65 -26.37
C SER A 925 2.72 -23.81 -27.33
N GLY A 926 3.94 -23.82 -26.80
CA GLY A 926 5.16 -23.96 -27.56
C GLY A 926 6.19 -24.84 -26.87
N TRP A 927 7.18 -25.28 -27.65
CA TRP A 927 8.28 -26.13 -27.23
C TRP A 927 9.61 -25.53 -27.60
N GLY A 928 10.57 -25.60 -26.70
CA GLY A 928 11.93 -25.12 -26.96
C GLY A 928 12.98 -25.83 -26.11
N ASP A 929 14.23 -25.44 -26.30
CA ASP A 929 15.33 -25.81 -25.40
C ASP A 929 15.42 -24.86 -24.21
N ASN A 930 14.83 -23.69 -24.35
CA ASN A 930 14.79 -22.63 -23.33
C ASN A 930 13.42 -21.92 -23.34
N TRP A 931 13.23 -21.06 -22.37
CA TRP A 931 11.98 -20.34 -22.20
C TRP A 931 11.62 -19.45 -23.40
N LEU A 932 12.60 -18.78 -24.03
CA LEU A 932 12.31 -17.91 -25.17
C LEU A 932 11.81 -18.68 -26.39
N GLU A 933 12.39 -19.84 -26.67
CA GLU A 933 12.01 -20.66 -27.84
C GLU A 933 10.63 -21.27 -27.70
N ALA A 934 10.20 -21.53 -26.47
CA ALA A 934 8.90 -22.10 -26.16
C ALA A 934 7.75 -21.08 -26.08
N HIS A 935 8.04 -19.75 -26.06
CA HIS A 935 7.04 -18.68 -25.86
C HIS A 935 6.55 -18.02 -27.15
#